data_dc4de396e73a414db45a69b87de07e35
#
_entry.id   dc4de396e73a414db45a69b87de07e35
#
_cell.length_a   1.000
_cell.length_b   1.000
_cell.length_c   1.000
_cell.angle_alpha   90.00
_cell.angle_beta   90.00
_cell.angle_gamma   90.00
#
_symmetry.space_group_name_H-M   'P 1'
#
loop_
_entity.id
_entity.type
_entity.pdbx_description
1 polymer ?
#
loop_
_entity_poly.entity_id
_entity_poly.type
_entity_poly.pdbx_seq_one_letter_code
_entity_poly.pdbx_strand_id
1 'polypeptide(L)'
;MKKLLILALSAAALPALADTVLTDADLVGAWHTKSYGQRIVCHDPSVFMDTINFEKTSPRYYIYGSHLGAGYTSPTSNYQNWTAFGNGETSNCTLFADLNGNRVNFSSAYNTHAIKKVKNYQGNEVNFGNFNAHDWQYKGDNIQGNEWAPDVIYNPTMKKWLMYMSINGDHWASVIVCMTSDSPQGPWIYQGPVVFSGFQGSYAHNGFERTQDYKHTDLEIAIGEQSSLPSRYNVSSNWGQYYPNCIDPCVFYDEEGKLWMSYGSWSGGIFIIRLDQTTGLRDYTITYPLQVNGVDSSSQTASKDMTCDPYFGKKIAGGYYVSGEASYIEHIGNYYYLFMSYGGLVANGGYQIRVFRSDKPDGPYKDCCTAAGQSAIYNSYILNYGRNIGRCIGVKILANYQWDTMPTAELAQGHNSAIVDHEGRALLVYHTRFNNNTEGHQVRVHQMFVNEDGWLVTAPYEFSGETVSTADIAASQLYSADEVAGDYQLITHPYNQDTDNKAYESPVTIHLNSDGTVTGQYTGTWQLVDGTSYINISLKGIRTGNNLIEFKGVLTRQTIDFTDISALCFTALSSSNGYVSTSNQTRGLQVWGSKADAKAAIKYTLDKVSLSTKVNSDITLPAGKLGATIEWTSSNPNVLTNEGKIVSNGQTTLTATIRKDGYVYTKDFAVTVDGEATPTYFPECGAKDFSNGWWQTFSPTYTLKAGSQCNFKFYNYTKGEQNWQNWALYGCKSFSNGNITTEYFGVRCDNWDNTTGSNTGCSSNYNWDTFKSDMDGSLVDMTCSLGTNGVFEMKATITTKTGTVYTYTYKKTISARPAQIVLFFVTEAAYIGPDGPNGESLGIEEVQVDSSNHPNHSNLIFAPDGRRLNGFQKGINIVNGKKIIIR
;
A
#
# COMPACT_ATOMS: atom_id res chain seq x y z
N MET A 1 22.37 -62.79 10.28
CA MET A 1 22.04 -61.97 11.46
C MET A 1 22.95 -60.76 11.51
N LYS A 2 22.53 -59.64 10.94
CA LYS A 2 23.27 -58.37 11.04
C LYS A 2 22.49 -57.49 12.01
N LYS A 3 23.07 -57.16 13.15
CA LYS A 3 22.51 -56.28 14.16
C LYS A 3 22.61 -54.84 13.65
N LEU A 4 21.47 -54.22 13.52
CA LEU A 4 21.32 -52.79 13.27
C LEU A 4 21.54 -52.04 14.58
N LEU A 5 22.59 -51.24 14.67
CA LEU A 5 22.85 -50.37 15.81
C LEU A 5 22.12 -49.03 15.52
N ILE A 6 21.05 -48.75 16.26
CA ILE A 6 20.37 -47.46 16.23
C ILE A 6 21.12 -46.55 17.21
N LEU A 7 21.87 -45.59 16.68
CA LEU A 7 22.40 -44.46 17.48
C LEU A 7 21.23 -43.46 17.70
N ALA A 8 20.75 -43.37 18.92
CA ALA A 8 19.89 -42.26 19.33
C ALA A 8 20.78 -41.05 19.58
N LEU A 9 20.77 -40.09 18.64
CA LEU A 9 21.26 -38.74 18.94
C LEU A 9 20.24 -38.06 19.84
N SER A 10 20.58 -37.91 21.12
CA SER A 10 19.92 -36.98 22.00
C SER A 10 20.30 -35.56 21.54
N ALA A 11 19.35 -34.85 20.95
CA ALA A 11 19.47 -33.41 20.78
C ALA A 11 19.53 -32.78 22.18
N ALA A 12 20.71 -32.42 22.63
CA ALA A 12 20.85 -31.54 23.78
C ALA A 12 20.28 -30.17 23.36
N ALA A 13 19.13 -29.80 23.91
CA ALA A 13 18.66 -28.42 23.84
C ALA A 13 19.74 -27.53 24.43
N LEU A 14 20.34 -26.68 23.62
CA LEU A 14 21.20 -25.60 24.11
C LEU A 14 20.36 -24.75 25.07
N PRO A 15 20.86 -24.36 26.23
CA PRO A 15 20.14 -23.50 27.14
C PRO A 15 19.85 -22.20 26.38
N ALA A 16 18.60 -21.78 26.34
CA ALA A 16 18.24 -20.43 25.87
C ALA A 16 19.10 -19.43 26.68
N LEU A 17 19.85 -18.60 25.99
CA LEU A 17 20.59 -17.50 26.62
C LEU A 17 19.56 -16.66 27.37
N ALA A 18 19.82 -16.38 28.68
CA ALA A 18 18.91 -15.53 29.44
C ALA A 18 18.88 -14.12 28.83
N ASP A 19 17.67 -13.55 28.75
CA ASP A 19 17.51 -12.18 28.25
C ASP A 19 18.41 -11.19 29.01
N THR A 20 19.03 -10.27 28.28
CA THR A 20 19.78 -9.15 28.85
C THR A 20 18.79 -8.08 29.34
N VAL A 21 18.74 -7.87 30.65
CA VAL A 21 17.86 -6.86 31.25
C VAL A 21 18.47 -5.48 31.05
N LEU A 22 17.71 -4.57 30.40
CA LEU A 22 18.09 -3.20 30.18
C LEU A 22 17.63 -2.30 31.32
N THR A 23 18.38 -1.24 31.55
CA THR A 23 18.08 -0.16 32.50
C THR A 23 17.70 1.12 31.75
N ASP A 24 17.16 2.12 32.46
CA ASP A 24 16.89 3.44 31.87
C ASP A 24 18.14 4.05 31.22
N ALA A 25 19.32 3.84 31.83
CA ALA A 25 20.60 4.34 31.32
C ALA A 25 20.97 3.72 29.96
N ASP A 26 20.61 2.46 29.72
CA ASP A 26 20.87 1.77 28.45
C ASP A 26 20.03 2.29 27.28
N LEU A 27 18.92 2.96 27.60
CA LEU A 27 17.95 3.48 26.63
C LEU A 27 18.11 4.99 26.37
N VAL A 28 18.97 5.70 27.14
CA VAL A 28 19.19 7.13 26.92
C VAL A 28 19.80 7.35 25.55
N GLY A 29 19.15 8.17 24.71
CA GLY A 29 19.66 8.50 23.38
C GLY A 29 19.64 7.35 22.38
N ALA A 30 18.91 6.26 22.68
CA ALA A 30 18.85 5.09 21.80
C ALA A 30 18.19 5.39 20.44
N TRP A 31 17.40 6.45 20.34
CA TRP A 31 16.87 6.96 19.07
C TRP A 31 16.48 8.42 19.16
N HIS A 32 16.44 9.08 17.98
CA HIS A 32 15.94 10.45 17.83
C HIS A 32 15.07 10.56 16.57
N THR A 33 14.19 11.54 16.57
CA THR A 33 13.43 11.89 15.37
C THR A 33 14.34 12.51 14.33
N LYS A 34 14.33 11.98 13.11
CA LYS A 34 15.02 12.55 11.96
C LYS A 34 14.13 13.60 11.30
N SER A 35 14.67 14.80 11.13
CA SER A 35 14.05 15.83 10.32
C SER A 35 14.58 15.75 8.89
N TYR A 36 13.69 15.80 7.92
CA TYR A 36 14.06 15.92 6.51
C TYR A 36 14.27 17.39 6.15
N GLY A 37 15.14 17.64 5.17
CA GLY A 37 15.27 18.94 4.56
C GLY A 37 14.04 19.34 3.73
N GLN A 38 14.21 20.33 2.89
CA GLN A 38 13.14 20.76 2.00
C GLN A 38 12.88 19.71 0.93
N ARG A 39 11.75 19.03 1.03
CA ARG A 39 11.26 18.09 0.02
C ARG A 39 10.80 18.85 -1.22
N ILE A 40 10.98 18.27 -2.39
CA ILE A 40 10.44 18.84 -3.61
C ILE A 40 9.06 18.26 -3.91
N VAL A 41 8.16 19.15 -4.33
CA VAL A 41 6.86 18.79 -4.91
C VAL A 41 7.06 18.78 -6.43
N CYS A 42 7.17 17.59 -7.00
CA CYS A 42 7.43 17.40 -8.41
C CYS A 42 6.60 16.19 -8.86
N HIS A 43 5.74 16.38 -9.84
CA HIS A 43 4.98 15.33 -10.49
C HIS A 43 5.79 14.83 -11.68
N ASP A 44 5.76 13.52 -11.95
CA ASP A 44 6.48 12.91 -13.07
C ASP A 44 7.99 13.23 -13.06
N PRO A 45 8.71 12.90 -11.96
CA PRO A 45 10.07 13.36 -11.76
C PRO A 45 11.07 12.68 -12.72
N SER A 46 11.86 13.48 -13.44
CA SER A 46 13.07 13.04 -14.13
C SER A 46 14.29 13.57 -13.39
N VAL A 47 15.16 12.69 -12.93
CA VAL A 47 16.41 13.03 -12.24
C VAL A 47 17.61 12.77 -13.15
N PHE A 48 18.56 13.66 -13.12
CA PHE A 48 19.82 13.50 -13.86
C PHE A 48 21.01 14.13 -13.12
N MET A 49 22.21 13.73 -13.51
CA MET A 49 23.45 14.06 -12.84
C MET A 49 24.30 14.99 -13.73
N ASP A 50 24.73 16.12 -13.19
CA ASP A 50 25.66 17.05 -13.87
C ASP A 50 27.09 16.75 -13.45
N THR A 51 27.80 16.04 -14.31
CA THR A 51 29.24 15.76 -14.23
C THR A 51 30.04 16.62 -15.19
N ILE A 52 29.40 17.58 -15.87
CA ILE A 52 30.03 18.49 -16.83
C ILE A 52 30.54 19.75 -16.13
N ASN A 53 29.71 20.30 -15.25
CA ASN A 53 30.02 21.51 -14.47
C ASN A 53 30.54 21.21 -13.06
N PHE A 54 30.50 19.96 -12.65
CA PHE A 54 30.90 19.48 -11.32
C PHE A 54 31.83 18.27 -11.46
N GLU A 55 32.64 18.03 -10.40
CA GLU A 55 33.50 16.85 -10.35
C GLU A 55 32.66 15.57 -10.37
N LYS A 56 33.13 14.55 -11.08
CA LYS A 56 32.45 13.25 -11.17
C LYS A 56 32.25 12.57 -9.79
N THR A 57 33.12 12.85 -8.83
CA THR A 57 33.06 12.34 -7.47
C THR A 57 32.13 13.12 -6.53
N SER A 58 31.67 14.31 -6.99
CA SER A 58 30.75 15.16 -6.23
C SER A 58 29.84 15.94 -7.20
N PRO A 59 29.06 15.27 -8.02
CA PRO A 59 28.19 15.90 -9.00
C PRO A 59 27.03 16.63 -8.34
N ARG A 60 26.36 17.48 -9.11
CA ARG A 60 25.07 18.01 -8.72
C ARG A 60 23.96 17.23 -9.41
N TYR A 61 22.89 16.93 -8.68
CA TYR A 61 21.70 16.29 -9.23
C TYR A 61 20.63 17.32 -9.46
N TYR A 62 19.93 17.17 -10.57
CA TYR A 62 18.81 18.01 -10.96
C TYR A 62 17.58 17.15 -11.12
N ILE A 63 16.42 17.76 -10.95
CA ILE A 63 15.11 17.15 -11.15
C ILE A 63 14.22 18.13 -11.91
N TYR A 64 13.50 17.62 -12.88
CA TYR A 64 12.39 18.28 -13.53
C TYR A 64 11.15 17.41 -13.47
N GLY A 65 9.97 18.01 -13.59
CA GLY A 65 8.71 17.29 -13.68
C GLY A 65 7.65 18.09 -14.42
N SER A 66 6.48 17.50 -14.51
CA SER A 66 5.31 18.13 -15.12
C SER A 66 5.05 19.51 -14.55
N HIS A 67 4.52 20.39 -15.39
CA HIS A 67 4.31 21.81 -15.09
C HIS A 67 5.60 22.53 -14.72
N LEU A 68 6.73 22.02 -15.21
CA LEU A 68 8.07 22.59 -15.06
C LEU A 68 8.51 22.79 -13.61
N GLY A 69 8.01 21.95 -12.69
CA GLY A 69 8.58 21.83 -11.36
C GLY A 69 10.06 21.42 -11.47
N ALA A 70 10.98 22.20 -10.86
CA ALA A 70 12.40 21.94 -10.98
C ALA A 70 13.17 22.18 -9.68
N GLY A 71 14.23 21.44 -9.48
CA GLY A 71 15.11 21.58 -8.33
C GLY A 71 16.49 20.98 -8.56
N TYR A 72 17.39 21.26 -7.62
CA TYR A 72 18.69 20.60 -7.56
C TYR A 72 19.05 20.21 -6.13
N THR A 73 19.91 19.22 -6.02
CA THR A 73 20.49 18.75 -4.73
C THR A 73 21.93 18.32 -4.93
N SER A 74 22.66 18.20 -3.81
CA SER A 74 24.02 17.64 -3.80
C SER A 74 23.99 16.17 -3.30
N PRO A 75 25.01 15.36 -3.59
CA PRO A 75 25.10 13.99 -3.05
C PRO A 75 25.01 13.92 -1.54
N THR A 76 25.59 14.92 -0.85
CA THR A 76 25.61 14.99 0.62
C THR A 76 24.23 15.24 1.24
N SER A 77 23.25 15.66 0.44
CA SER A 77 21.85 15.82 0.89
C SER A 77 21.04 14.54 0.81
N ASN A 78 21.61 13.46 0.31
CA ASN A 78 20.98 12.14 0.13
C ASN A 78 19.61 12.23 -0.55
N TYR A 79 19.43 13.18 -1.48
CA TYR A 79 18.18 13.48 -2.21
C TYR A 79 16.99 13.86 -1.31
N GLN A 80 17.22 14.16 -0.05
CA GLN A 80 16.19 14.51 0.94
C GLN A 80 16.06 16.02 1.17
N ASN A 81 16.91 16.82 0.52
CA ASN A 81 16.90 18.28 0.60
C ASN A 81 17.16 18.90 -0.77
N TRP A 82 16.15 19.54 -1.32
CA TRP A 82 16.15 20.10 -2.65
C TRP A 82 16.05 21.63 -2.62
N THR A 83 16.74 22.28 -3.51
CA THR A 83 16.60 23.71 -3.77
C THR A 83 15.83 23.89 -5.07
N ALA A 84 14.61 24.39 -4.98
CA ALA A 84 13.81 24.69 -6.16
C ALA A 84 14.41 25.83 -6.95
N PHE A 85 14.28 25.79 -8.27
CA PHE A 85 14.72 26.87 -9.15
C PHE A 85 13.75 27.03 -10.33
N GLY A 86 13.89 28.15 -11.04
CA GLY A 86 13.04 28.47 -12.19
C GLY A 86 11.65 28.92 -11.77
N ASN A 87 10.90 29.32 -12.76
CA ASN A 87 9.51 29.67 -12.63
C ASN A 87 8.77 28.96 -13.77
N GLY A 88 7.97 27.97 -13.42
CA GLY A 88 7.32 27.08 -14.39
C GLY A 88 6.36 27.77 -15.35
N GLU A 89 5.12 27.38 -15.35
CA GLU A 89 4.10 27.78 -16.35
C GLU A 89 3.52 29.19 -16.19
N THR A 90 4.18 30.11 -15.52
CA THR A 90 3.64 31.46 -15.36
C THR A 90 4.08 32.37 -16.52
N SER A 91 3.38 33.47 -16.70
CA SER A 91 3.72 34.49 -17.68
C SER A 91 5.14 35.05 -17.52
N ASN A 92 5.74 34.89 -16.35
CA ASN A 92 7.11 35.30 -16.04
C ASN A 92 8.09 34.13 -16.03
N CYS A 93 7.82 33.06 -16.78
CA CYS A 93 8.69 31.89 -16.83
C CYS A 93 10.13 32.29 -17.22
N THR A 94 11.08 31.88 -16.40
CA THR A 94 12.50 32.16 -16.60
C THR A 94 13.25 31.01 -17.27
N LEU A 95 12.57 29.90 -17.54
CA LEU A 95 13.19 28.67 -18.04
C LEU A 95 13.40 28.65 -19.54
N PHE A 96 12.75 29.55 -20.31
CA PHE A 96 12.83 29.55 -21.79
C PHE A 96 13.46 30.79 -22.37
N ALA A 97 14.04 30.61 -23.55
CA ALA A 97 14.53 31.72 -24.40
C ALA A 97 14.20 31.46 -25.86
N ASP A 98 14.13 32.55 -26.65
CA ASP A 98 14.05 32.49 -28.11
C ASP A 98 15.42 32.15 -28.73
N LEU A 99 15.46 32.04 -30.06
CA LEU A 99 16.70 31.74 -30.80
C LEU A 99 17.79 32.83 -30.69
N ASN A 100 17.43 33.99 -30.19
CA ASN A 100 18.38 35.11 -29.96
C ASN A 100 18.85 35.16 -28.51
N GLY A 101 18.37 34.22 -27.65
CA GLY A 101 18.67 34.16 -26.22
C GLY A 101 17.82 35.09 -25.34
N ASN A 102 16.82 35.76 -25.89
CA ASN A 102 15.90 36.59 -25.10
C ASN A 102 14.92 35.69 -24.33
N ARG A 103 14.65 36.02 -23.07
CA ARG A 103 13.65 35.30 -22.27
C ARG A 103 12.27 35.44 -22.90
N VAL A 104 11.56 34.31 -22.98
CA VAL A 104 10.19 34.22 -23.48
C VAL A 104 9.32 33.45 -22.49
N ASN A 105 8.02 33.72 -22.56
CA ASN A 105 7.07 32.92 -21.83
C ASN A 105 6.89 31.53 -22.49
N PHE A 106 6.32 30.58 -21.78
CA PHE A 106 6.12 29.22 -22.27
C PHE A 106 5.28 29.19 -23.57
N SER A 107 4.25 30.02 -23.71
CA SER A 107 3.39 30.04 -24.91
C SER A 107 4.11 30.47 -26.17
N SER A 108 5.22 31.20 -26.05
CA SER A 108 6.07 31.62 -27.16
C SER A 108 7.29 30.74 -27.37
N ALA A 109 7.61 29.89 -26.40
CA ALA A 109 8.85 29.09 -26.43
C ALA A 109 8.88 28.12 -27.61
N TYR A 110 7.74 27.62 -28.07
CA TYR A 110 7.62 26.59 -29.11
C TYR A 110 7.24 27.10 -30.49
N ASN A 111 7.28 28.43 -30.72
CA ASN A 111 6.82 29.02 -31.95
C ASN A 111 7.83 28.86 -33.10
N THR A 112 9.14 28.90 -32.82
CA THR A 112 10.18 28.81 -33.82
C THR A 112 11.35 28.00 -33.30
N HIS A 113 11.64 26.88 -33.95
CA HIS A 113 12.76 26.01 -33.59
C HIS A 113 14.08 26.32 -34.33
N ALA A 114 15.19 25.84 -33.73
CA ALA A 114 16.55 26.11 -34.24
C ALA A 114 16.87 25.30 -35.50
N ILE A 115 16.50 24.04 -35.58
CA ILE A 115 16.83 23.18 -36.72
C ILE A 115 16.02 23.55 -37.93
N LYS A 116 16.72 23.77 -39.07
CA LYS A 116 16.11 24.14 -40.36
C LYS A 116 16.27 23.08 -41.43
N LYS A 117 17.18 22.13 -41.23
CA LYS A 117 17.47 21.03 -42.13
C LYS A 117 17.73 19.77 -41.39
N VAL A 118 17.27 18.65 -41.93
CA VAL A 118 17.53 17.30 -41.43
C VAL A 118 17.84 16.38 -42.61
N LYS A 119 18.39 15.19 -42.32
CA LYS A 119 18.44 14.12 -43.32
C LYS A 119 17.11 13.37 -43.27
N ASN A 120 16.52 13.12 -44.44
CA ASN A 120 15.27 12.34 -44.54
C ASN A 120 15.54 10.82 -44.50
N TYR A 121 14.49 10.02 -44.69
CA TYR A 121 14.56 8.55 -44.71
C TYR A 121 15.47 7.97 -45.81
N GLN A 122 15.84 8.76 -46.85
CA GLN A 122 16.78 8.37 -47.88
C GLN A 122 18.21 8.87 -47.60
N GLY A 123 18.44 9.56 -46.51
CA GLY A 123 19.72 10.18 -46.15
C GLY A 123 19.99 11.52 -46.85
N ASN A 124 19.03 12.05 -47.59
CA ASN A 124 19.17 13.35 -48.28
C ASN A 124 18.86 14.49 -47.30
N GLU A 125 19.68 15.57 -47.39
CA GLU A 125 19.38 16.81 -46.67
C GLU A 125 18.10 17.44 -47.24
N VAL A 126 17.11 17.70 -46.39
CA VAL A 126 15.85 18.34 -46.75
C VAL A 126 15.55 19.49 -45.81
N ASN A 127 14.72 20.41 -46.23
CA ASN A 127 14.23 21.47 -45.36
C ASN A 127 13.35 20.84 -44.28
N PHE A 128 13.64 21.20 -43.04
CA PHE A 128 12.80 20.91 -41.89
C PHE A 128 11.84 22.07 -41.69
N GLY A 129 10.58 21.90 -41.88
CA GLY A 129 9.56 22.97 -41.86
C GLY A 129 9.68 23.90 -40.64
N ASN A 130 8.78 24.81 -40.47
CA ASN A 130 8.67 25.55 -39.21
C ASN A 130 7.46 25.00 -38.45
N PHE A 131 7.73 24.11 -37.49
CA PHE A 131 6.70 23.43 -36.71
C PHE A 131 6.46 24.19 -35.40
N ASN A 132 5.32 24.86 -35.29
CA ASN A 132 4.84 25.44 -34.05
C ASN A 132 4.18 24.34 -33.22
N ALA A 133 4.91 23.76 -32.26
CA ALA A 133 4.40 22.69 -31.43
C ALA A 133 3.25 23.15 -30.52
N HIS A 134 3.24 24.44 -30.19
CA HIS A 134 2.16 25.03 -29.39
C HIS A 134 0.80 24.92 -30.09
N ASP A 135 0.74 25.03 -31.40
CA ASP A 135 -0.50 25.01 -32.18
C ASP A 135 -0.98 23.59 -32.53
N TRP A 136 -0.18 22.54 -32.19
CA TRP A 136 -0.56 21.16 -32.44
C TRP A 136 -1.44 20.65 -31.28
N GLN A 137 -2.77 20.82 -31.43
CA GLN A 137 -3.75 20.49 -30.39
C GLN A 137 -5.15 20.34 -30.98
N TYR A 138 -6.09 19.86 -30.21
CA TYR A 138 -7.51 20.00 -30.52
C TYR A 138 -7.95 21.46 -30.42
N LYS A 139 -8.89 21.83 -31.28
CA LYS A 139 -9.51 23.15 -31.22
C LYS A 139 -10.23 23.37 -29.89
N GLY A 140 -9.88 24.43 -29.20
CA GLY A 140 -10.44 24.79 -27.91
C GLY A 140 -9.74 24.21 -26.70
N ASP A 141 -8.69 23.40 -26.89
CA ASP A 141 -7.84 22.99 -25.77
C ASP A 141 -7.07 24.20 -25.22
N ASN A 142 -6.82 24.18 -23.94
CA ASN A 142 -5.95 25.14 -23.29
C ASN A 142 -4.59 24.49 -23.04
N ILE A 143 -3.54 25.05 -23.63
CA ILE A 143 -2.17 24.52 -23.55
C ILE A 143 -1.52 24.80 -22.21
N GLN A 144 -1.92 25.86 -21.54
CA GLN A 144 -1.37 26.20 -20.24
C GLN A 144 -1.60 25.03 -19.26
N GLY A 145 -0.52 24.50 -18.73
CA GLY A 145 -0.59 23.32 -17.87
C GLY A 145 -0.45 21.99 -18.61
N ASN A 146 -0.17 21.99 -19.90
CA ASN A 146 0.00 20.78 -20.72
C ASN A 146 1.46 20.51 -21.12
N GLU A 147 2.43 21.04 -20.35
CA GLU A 147 3.84 20.65 -20.39
C GLU A 147 4.08 19.54 -19.37
N TRP A 148 4.19 18.31 -19.88
CA TRP A 148 4.21 17.12 -19.01
C TRP A 148 5.48 16.29 -19.19
N ALA A 149 5.87 15.61 -18.10
CA ALA A 149 6.86 14.56 -18.04
C ALA A 149 8.14 14.86 -18.83
N PRO A 150 8.90 15.92 -18.48
CA PRO A 150 10.18 16.18 -19.13
C PRO A 150 11.21 15.12 -18.76
N ASP A 151 12.13 14.82 -19.69
CA ASP A 151 13.34 14.08 -19.41
C ASP A 151 14.56 14.83 -19.94
N VAL A 152 15.70 14.78 -19.23
CA VAL A 152 16.87 15.61 -19.51
C VAL A 152 18.13 14.77 -19.57
N ILE A 153 18.93 15.01 -20.65
CA ILE A 153 20.22 14.34 -20.85
C ILE A 153 21.27 15.32 -21.41
N TYR A 154 22.54 15.10 -21.06
CA TYR A 154 23.62 15.81 -21.70
C TYR A 154 24.02 15.16 -23.02
N ASN A 155 24.11 15.96 -24.09
CA ASN A 155 24.56 15.49 -25.40
C ASN A 155 26.02 15.91 -25.63
N PRO A 156 26.99 15.00 -25.62
CA PRO A 156 28.40 15.28 -25.75
C PRO A 156 28.79 15.74 -27.18
N THR A 157 28.02 15.35 -28.20
CA THR A 157 28.22 15.77 -29.60
C THR A 157 27.87 17.23 -29.78
N MET A 158 26.71 17.64 -29.24
CA MET A 158 26.30 19.06 -29.33
C MET A 158 26.92 19.92 -28.22
N LYS A 159 27.45 19.29 -27.17
CA LYS A 159 27.92 19.92 -25.92
C LYS A 159 26.82 20.77 -25.28
N LYS A 160 25.61 20.25 -25.28
CA LYS A 160 24.38 20.86 -24.73
C LYS A 160 23.63 19.90 -23.85
N TRP A 161 22.89 20.45 -22.94
CA TRP A 161 21.81 19.75 -22.27
C TRP A 161 20.61 19.71 -23.22
N LEU A 162 19.98 18.57 -23.32
CA LEU A 162 18.74 18.35 -24.08
C LEU A 162 17.61 18.04 -23.06
N MET A 163 16.49 18.72 -23.23
CA MET A 163 15.23 18.40 -22.52
C MET A 163 14.21 17.95 -23.55
N TYR A 164 13.64 16.81 -23.34
CA TYR A 164 12.52 16.30 -24.12
C TYR A 164 11.26 16.44 -23.28
N MET A 165 10.19 16.97 -23.84
CA MET A 165 8.99 17.28 -23.10
C MET A 165 7.75 17.08 -23.94
N SER A 166 6.67 16.61 -23.30
CA SER A 166 5.36 16.43 -23.90
C SER A 166 4.59 17.74 -23.93
N ILE A 167 3.97 18.03 -25.06
CA ILE A 167 3.09 19.20 -25.25
C ILE A 167 1.72 18.70 -25.72
N ASN A 168 0.64 19.22 -25.12
CA ASN A 168 -0.75 18.97 -25.52
C ASN A 168 -1.16 17.50 -25.51
N GLY A 169 -0.87 16.78 -24.43
CA GLY A 169 -1.15 15.34 -24.30
C GLY A 169 -2.61 14.93 -24.31
N ASP A 170 -3.54 15.85 -24.05
CA ASP A 170 -4.96 15.59 -24.08
C ASP A 170 -5.44 15.18 -25.47
N HIS A 171 -6.47 14.34 -25.51
CA HIS A 171 -7.13 13.87 -26.74
C HIS A 171 -6.19 13.23 -27.79
N TRP A 172 -5.00 12.76 -27.38
CA TRP A 172 -4.01 12.16 -28.29
C TRP A 172 -3.58 13.05 -29.46
N ALA A 173 -3.62 14.38 -29.28
CA ALA A 173 -3.12 15.38 -30.24
C ALA A 173 -1.88 16.05 -29.68
N SER A 174 -0.84 15.28 -29.43
CA SER A 174 0.35 15.68 -28.72
C SER A 174 1.60 15.69 -29.59
N VAL A 175 2.64 16.34 -29.07
CA VAL A 175 3.97 16.36 -29.69
C VAL A 175 5.03 16.30 -28.59
N ILE A 176 6.08 15.50 -28.79
CA ILE A 176 7.29 15.59 -27.98
C ILE A 176 8.24 16.56 -28.67
N VAL A 177 8.74 17.53 -27.91
CA VAL A 177 9.68 18.53 -28.34
C VAL A 177 11.06 18.32 -27.74
N CYS A 178 12.11 18.70 -28.45
CA CYS A 178 13.47 18.80 -27.93
C CYS A 178 13.79 20.27 -27.69
N MET A 179 14.31 20.57 -26.52
CA MET A 179 14.83 21.86 -26.09
C MET A 179 16.32 21.72 -25.82
N THR A 180 17.10 22.77 -26.02
CA THR A 180 18.56 22.77 -25.75
C THR A 180 18.95 23.89 -24.81
N SER A 181 19.98 23.64 -23.97
CA SER A 181 20.57 24.66 -23.12
C SER A 181 22.06 24.41 -22.88
N ASP A 182 22.81 25.48 -22.57
CA ASP A 182 24.19 25.39 -22.07
C ASP A 182 24.24 25.02 -20.59
N SER A 183 23.14 25.14 -19.88
CA SER A 183 23.03 24.89 -18.45
C SER A 183 21.86 23.96 -18.14
N PRO A 184 22.00 23.05 -17.17
CA PRO A 184 20.87 22.21 -16.73
C PRO A 184 19.71 23.02 -16.11
N GLN A 185 19.92 24.28 -15.78
CA GLN A 185 18.89 25.19 -15.27
C GLN A 185 18.24 26.06 -16.35
N GLY A 186 18.56 25.82 -17.63
CA GLY A 186 18.10 26.66 -18.74
C GLY A 186 18.92 27.95 -18.89
N PRO A 187 18.49 28.91 -19.68
CA PRO A 187 17.21 28.87 -20.42
C PRO A 187 17.23 27.83 -21.57
N TRP A 188 16.08 27.23 -21.75
CA TRP A 188 15.85 26.22 -22.78
C TRP A 188 15.40 26.90 -24.09
N ILE A 189 16.01 26.50 -25.19
CA ILE A 189 15.73 27.01 -26.53
C ILE A 189 15.13 25.89 -27.37
N TYR A 190 14.03 26.14 -28.04
CA TYR A 190 13.34 25.15 -28.85
C TYR A 190 14.21 24.68 -30.02
N GLN A 191 14.62 23.43 -30.00
CA GLN A 191 15.44 22.77 -30.99
C GLN A 191 14.59 22.27 -32.16
N GLY A 192 13.45 21.68 -31.89
CA GLY A 192 12.46 21.18 -32.84
C GLY A 192 11.55 20.10 -32.27
N PRO A 193 10.49 19.73 -33.00
CA PRO A 193 9.67 18.57 -32.66
C PRO A 193 10.41 17.27 -32.92
N VAL A 194 10.05 16.23 -32.20
CA VAL A 194 10.65 14.89 -32.29
C VAL A 194 9.67 13.88 -32.87
N VAL A 195 8.43 13.88 -32.38
CA VAL A 195 7.38 12.99 -32.86
C VAL A 195 6.01 13.56 -32.52
N PHE A 196 5.08 13.42 -33.45
CA PHE A 196 3.68 13.86 -33.29
C PHE A 196 2.73 12.68 -33.12
N SER A 197 1.61 12.90 -32.47
CA SER A 197 0.49 11.96 -32.45
C SER A 197 -0.80 12.63 -32.92
N GLY A 198 -1.73 11.80 -33.36
CA GLY A 198 -3.08 12.24 -33.67
C GLY A 198 -3.20 12.95 -35.02
N PHE A 199 -2.58 12.43 -36.05
CA PHE A 199 -2.72 12.93 -37.41
C PHE A 199 -4.17 12.94 -37.87
N GLN A 200 -4.56 13.92 -38.67
CA GLN A 200 -5.88 13.97 -39.25
C GLN A 200 -5.86 14.34 -40.75
N GLY A 201 -6.86 13.81 -41.44
CA GLY A 201 -7.54 14.46 -42.50
C GLY A 201 -8.67 15.36 -41.97
N SER A 202 -9.71 15.64 -42.70
CA SER A 202 -10.83 16.53 -42.32
C SER A 202 -11.81 15.90 -41.29
N TYR A 203 -11.36 15.40 -40.19
CA TYR A 203 -12.19 14.56 -39.32
C TYR A 203 -12.28 15.11 -37.88
N ALA A 204 -13.49 15.17 -37.33
CA ALA A 204 -13.76 15.46 -35.92
C ALA A 204 -13.77 14.15 -35.11
N HIS A 205 -13.02 14.10 -34.00
CA HIS A 205 -13.05 12.97 -33.08
C HIS A 205 -13.67 13.41 -31.75
N ASN A 206 -14.65 12.68 -31.26
CA ASN A 206 -15.36 12.97 -30.01
C ASN A 206 -15.94 14.40 -29.92
N GLY A 207 -16.31 15.02 -31.05
CA GLY A 207 -16.83 16.37 -31.09
C GLY A 207 -15.77 17.47 -31.12
N PHE A 208 -14.48 17.12 -31.11
CA PHE A 208 -13.39 18.08 -31.25
C PHE A 208 -12.91 18.14 -32.70
N GLU A 209 -12.77 19.33 -33.22
CA GLU A 209 -12.15 19.59 -34.52
C GLU A 209 -10.65 19.88 -34.29
N ARG A 210 -9.78 19.20 -35.03
CA ARG A 210 -8.36 19.52 -35.01
C ARG A 210 -8.05 20.76 -35.84
N THR A 211 -7.07 21.54 -35.43
CA THR A 211 -6.67 22.75 -36.13
C THR A 211 -5.55 22.50 -37.12
N GLN A 212 -4.82 21.40 -37.02
CA GLN A 212 -3.64 21.08 -37.82
C GLN A 212 -3.82 19.73 -38.54
N ASP A 213 -3.35 19.61 -39.78
CA ASP A 213 -3.29 18.35 -40.49
C ASP A 213 -1.85 17.77 -40.53
N TYR A 214 -1.69 16.52 -41.00
CA TYR A 214 -0.40 15.84 -41.02
C TYR A 214 0.67 16.53 -41.88
N LYS A 215 0.30 17.38 -42.85
CA LYS A 215 1.21 18.15 -43.65
C LYS A 215 2.00 19.19 -42.83
N HIS A 216 1.51 19.53 -41.66
CA HIS A 216 2.17 20.40 -40.69
C HIS A 216 3.01 19.64 -39.67
N THR A 217 3.38 18.39 -39.98
CA THR A 217 4.20 17.53 -39.12
C THR A 217 5.41 16.99 -39.91
N ASP A 218 6.28 16.26 -39.21
CA ASP A 218 7.46 15.61 -39.76
C ASP A 218 7.16 14.26 -40.46
N LEU A 219 5.90 13.87 -40.59
CA LEU A 219 5.50 12.55 -41.07
C LEU A 219 6.15 12.24 -42.42
N GLU A 220 6.03 13.14 -43.40
CA GLU A 220 6.56 12.91 -44.75
C GLU A 220 8.10 12.92 -44.82
N ILE A 221 8.77 13.55 -43.86
CA ILE A 221 10.23 13.47 -43.75
C ILE A 221 10.64 12.06 -43.30
N ALA A 222 9.87 11.43 -42.42
CA ALA A 222 10.15 10.11 -41.89
C ALA A 222 9.78 8.97 -42.84
N ILE A 223 8.64 9.07 -43.54
CA ILE A 223 8.08 7.94 -44.32
C ILE A 223 7.94 8.24 -45.83
N GLY A 224 8.34 9.42 -46.27
CA GLY A 224 8.22 9.90 -47.64
C GLY A 224 6.91 10.64 -47.95
N GLU A 225 6.89 11.39 -49.06
CA GLU A 225 5.74 12.16 -49.48
C GLU A 225 4.51 11.25 -49.70
N GLN A 226 3.37 11.69 -49.19
CA GLN A 226 2.12 11.00 -49.26
C GLN A 226 1.10 11.81 -50.08
N SER A 227 0.42 11.13 -51.03
CA SER A 227 -0.66 11.76 -51.79
C SER A 227 -1.87 12.07 -50.92
N SER A 228 -2.05 11.32 -49.82
CA SER A 228 -3.04 11.52 -48.77
C SER A 228 -2.55 10.85 -47.48
N LEU A 229 -3.08 11.25 -46.33
CA LEU A 229 -2.74 10.59 -45.08
C LEU A 229 -3.04 9.08 -45.16
N PRO A 230 -2.08 8.19 -44.93
CA PRO A 230 -2.33 6.76 -44.88
C PRO A 230 -3.44 6.43 -43.85
N SER A 231 -4.39 5.59 -44.25
CA SER A 231 -5.60 5.34 -43.44
C SER A 231 -5.29 4.81 -42.03
N ARG A 232 -4.16 4.10 -41.84
CA ARG A 232 -3.72 3.63 -40.53
C ARG A 232 -3.38 4.76 -39.54
N TYR A 233 -3.00 5.93 -40.02
CA TYR A 233 -2.71 7.10 -39.17
C TYR A 233 -3.90 8.03 -39.00
N ASN A 234 -4.96 7.81 -39.75
CA ASN A 234 -6.13 8.67 -39.69
C ASN A 234 -6.85 8.46 -38.34
N VAL A 235 -7.06 9.51 -37.59
CA VAL A 235 -7.76 9.46 -36.32
C VAL A 235 -9.19 9.00 -36.52
N SER A 236 -9.52 7.88 -35.91
CA SER A 236 -10.85 7.34 -35.83
C SER A 236 -11.20 7.06 -34.38
N SER A 237 -12.40 6.59 -34.07
CA SER A 237 -12.82 6.25 -32.71
C SER A 237 -11.89 5.30 -31.95
N ASN A 238 -11.06 4.55 -32.66
CA ASN A 238 -10.17 3.54 -32.07
C ASN A 238 -8.68 3.88 -32.24
N TRP A 239 -8.33 5.04 -32.75
CA TRP A 239 -6.95 5.35 -33.08
C TRP A 239 -6.03 5.27 -31.85
N GLY A 240 -6.39 5.92 -30.72
CA GLY A 240 -5.60 5.89 -29.49
C GLY A 240 -5.46 4.50 -28.85
N GLN A 241 -6.11 3.48 -29.36
CA GLN A 241 -5.94 2.09 -28.92
C GLN A 241 -4.80 1.38 -29.66
N TYR A 242 -4.38 1.91 -30.80
CA TYR A 242 -3.38 1.27 -31.67
C TYR A 242 -2.04 2.01 -31.67
N TYR A 243 -2.03 3.34 -31.52
CA TYR A 243 -0.85 4.19 -31.63
C TYR A 243 -0.62 4.94 -30.33
N PRO A 244 0.64 5.35 -30.05
CA PRO A 244 0.95 6.04 -28.81
C PRO A 244 0.32 7.43 -28.79
N ASN A 245 -0.05 7.91 -27.61
CA ASN A 245 -0.03 9.33 -27.31
C ASN A 245 1.44 9.75 -27.21
N CYS A 246 1.89 10.77 -27.94
CA CYS A 246 3.29 11.20 -27.92
C CYS A 246 3.56 12.05 -26.68
N ILE A 247 3.62 11.36 -25.53
CA ILE A 247 3.96 11.91 -24.21
C ILE A 247 4.90 10.97 -23.47
N ASP A 248 5.35 11.39 -22.31
CA ASP A 248 6.20 10.65 -21.37
C ASP A 248 7.53 10.17 -22.01
N PRO A 249 8.35 11.08 -22.57
CA PRO A 249 9.63 10.69 -23.12
C PRO A 249 10.59 10.24 -22.02
N CYS A 250 11.39 9.20 -22.33
CA CYS A 250 12.59 8.83 -21.59
C CYS A 250 13.75 8.72 -22.57
N VAL A 251 14.86 9.40 -22.29
CA VAL A 251 16.02 9.48 -23.18
C VAL A 251 17.26 8.91 -22.52
N PHE A 252 17.98 8.07 -23.25
CA PHE A 252 19.17 7.41 -22.72
C PHE A 252 20.16 7.07 -23.84
N TYR A 253 21.43 6.88 -23.46
CA TYR A 253 22.44 6.29 -24.32
C TYR A 253 22.52 4.78 -24.06
N ASP A 254 22.63 3.99 -25.15
CA ASP A 254 22.97 2.58 -25.01
C ASP A 254 24.49 2.41 -24.78
N GLU A 255 24.93 1.18 -24.55
CA GLU A 255 26.33 0.84 -24.32
C GLU A 255 27.25 1.12 -25.53
N GLU A 256 26.68 1.27 -26.74
CA GLU A 256 27.40 1.70 -27.93
C GLU A 256 27.42 3.24 -28.11
N GLY A 257 26.83 3.95 -27.15
CA GLY A 257 26.74 5.44 -27.20
C GLY A 257 25.69 5.98 -28.17
N LYS A 258 24.71 5.14 -28.58
CA LYS A 258 23.60 5.59 -29.44
C LYS A 258 22.48 6.17 -28.59
N LEU A 259 21.93 7.29 -29.05
CA LEU A 259 20.86 7.99 -28.34
C LEU A 259 19.48 7.43 -28.71
N TRP A 260 18.68 7.07 -27.71
CA TRP A 260 17.35 6.52 -27.83
C TRP A 260 16.31 7.36 -27.09
N MET A 261 15.04 7.26 -27.53
CA MET A 261 13.89 7.76 -26.78
C MET A 261 12.78 6.71 -26.78
N SER A 262 12.36 6.30 -25.57
CA SER A 262 11.07 5.62 -25.39
C SER A 262 10.00 6.65 -25.05
N TYR A 263 8.76 6.38 -25.47
CA TYR A 263 7.63 7.31 -25.25
C TYR A 263 6.30 6.62 -25.46
N GLY A 264 5.22 7.23 -24.99
CA GLY A 264 3.87 6.76 -25.15
C GLY A 264 3.16 6.57 -23.81
N SER A 265 1.85 6.45 -23.89
CA SER A 265 1.00 6.35 -22.70
C SER A 265 -0.29 5.59 -23.02
N TRP A 266 -0.74 4.76 -22.09
CA TRP A 266 -1.99 4.00 -22.07
C TRP A 266 -2.18 3.08 -23.29
N SER A 267 -3.42 2.95 -23.77
CA SER A 267 -3.87 1.88 -24.67
C SER A 267 -3.12 1.74 -25.99
N GLY A 268 -2.52 2.79 -26.52
CA GLY A 268 -1.70 2.71 -27.74
C GLY A 268 -0.36 1.99 -27.53
N GLY A 269 0.12 2.01 -26.31
CA GLY A 269 1.39 1.39 -25.90
C GLY A 269 2.58 2.32 -25.96
N ILE A 270 3.73 1.74 -25.66
CA ILE A 270 5.02 2.42 -25.57
C ILE A 270 5.86 2.03 -26.78
N PHE A 271 6.49 3.03 -27.36
CA PHE A 271 7.36 2.89 -28.54
C PHE A 271 8.76 3.40 -28.24
N ILE A 272 9.71 3.03 -29.09
CA ILE A 272 11.10 3.47 -29.02
C ILE A 272 11.62 3.86 -30.41
N ILE A 273 12.35 4.98 -30.47
CA ILE A 273 13.01 5.46 -31.67
C ILE A 273 14.45 5.86 -31.38
N ARG A 274 15.24 5.93 -32.47
CA ARG A 274 16.59 6.47 -32.45
C ARG A 274 16.55 8.00 -32.61
N LEU A 275 17.44 8.68 -31.91
CA LEU A 275 17.65 10.10 -32.02
C LEU A 275 19.01 10.39 -32.69
N ASP A 276 19.07 11.47 -33.45
CA ASP A 276 20.28 11.98 -34.07
C ASP A 276 21.05 12.86 -33.08
N GLN A 277 22.25 12.43 -32.72
CA GLN A 277 23.09 13.13 -31.75
C GLN A 277 23.57 14.51 -32.23
N THR A 278 23.50 14.81 -33.53
CA THR A 278 23.92 16.12 -34.03
C THR A 278 22.81 17.18 -33.94
N THR A 279 21.57 16.73 -33.89
CA THR A 279 20.41 17.62 -33.85
C THR A 279 19.60 17.50 -32.57
N GLY A 280 19.68 16.36 -31.85
CA GLY A 280 18.81 16.02 -30.74
C GLY A 280 17.40 15.58 -31.17
N LEU A 281 17.09 15.62 -32.46
CA LEU A 281 15.78 15.24 -32.99
C LEU A 281 15.76 13.76 -33.38
N ARG A 282 14.65 13.30 -33.89
CA ARG A 282 14.51 11.96 -34.46
C ARG A 282 15.61 11.74 -35.53
N ASP A 283 16.21 10.56 -35.56
CA ASP A 283 17.08 10.14 -36.66
C ASP A 283 16.23 9.61 -37.81
N TYR A 284 15.92 10.47 -38.77
CA TYR A 284 15.11 10.12 -39.95
C TYR A 284 15.82 9.16 -40.91
N THR A 285 17.13 8.95 -40.76
CA THR A 285 17.86 7.96 -41.57
C THR A 285 17.64 6.53 -41.12
N ILE A 286 17.09 6.37 -39.93
CA ILE A 286 16.67 5.04 -39.39
C ILE A 286 15.24 4.79 -39.82
N THR A 287 15.05 3.77 -40.64
CA THR A 287 13.73 3.36 -41.13
C THR A 287 13.21 2.18 -40.30
N TYR A 288 11.95 2.21 -39.98
CA TYR A 288 11.25 1.15 -39.24
C TYR A 288 10.27 0.43 -40.17
N PRO A 289 10.26 -0.93 -40.19
CA PRO A 289 9.27 -1.66 -40.98
C PRO A 289 7.87 -1.52 -40.33
N LEU A 290 6.82 -1.66 -41.12
CA LEU A 290 5.49 -1.93 -40.60
C LEU A 290 5.40 -3.41 -40.26
N GLN A 291 5.22 -3.75 -38.99
CA GLN A 291 5.11 -5.16 -38.54
C GLN A 291 3.86 -5.40 -37.72
N VAL A 292 3.22 -6.53 -37.96
CA VAL A 292 2.10 -7.06 -37.21
C VAL A 292 2.51 -8.44 -36.68
N ASN A 293 2.45 -8.64 -35.34
CA ASN A 293 2.97 -9.83 -34.66
C ASN A 293 4.44 -10.18 -35.06
N GLY A 294 5.28 -9.16 -35.24
CA GLY A 294 6.68 -9.31 -35.61
C GLY A 294 6.93 -9.69 -37.09
N VAL A 295 5.89 -9.68 -37.92
CA VAL A 295 5.98 -10.01 -39.34
C VAL A 295 5.70 -8.77 -40.19
N ASP A 296 6.51 -8.53 -41.24
CA ASP A 296 6.32 -7.41 -42.15
C ASP A 296 4.92 -7.40 -42.75
N SER A 297 4.32 -6.22 -42.83
CA SER A 297 2.94 -6.02 -43.27
C SER A 297 2.89 -4.84 -44.27
N SER A 298 1.93 -4.93 -45.21
CA SER A 298 1.60 -3.84 -46.11
C SER A 298 0.21 -3.26 -45.81
N SER A 299 -0.41 -3.64 -44.70
CA SER A 299 -1.76 -3.19 -44.34
C SER A 299 -1.79 -1.69 -44.14
N GLN A 300 -2.84 -1.06 -44.69
CA GLN A 300 -3.08 0.36 -44.46
C GLN A 300 -4.02 0.57 -43.24
N THR A 301 -4.51 -0.51 -42.61
CA THR A 301 -5.43 -0.45 -41.48
C THR A 301 -4.65 -0.58 -40.17
N ALA A 302 -4.97 0.22 -39.17
CA ALA A 302 -4.42 0.10 -37.83
C ALA A 302 -4.75 -1.26 -37.20
N SER A 303 -3.81 -1.85 -36.44
CA SER A 303 -3.94 -3.17 -35.85
C SER A 303 -3.52 -3.15 -34.38
N LYS A 304 -4.28 -3.81 -33.52
CA LYS A 304 -3.91 -4.07 -32.11
C LYS A 304 -2.64 -4.94 -31.99
N ASP A 305 -2.35 -5.71 -33.01
CA ASP A 305 -1.21 -6.65 -33.06
C ASP A 305 0.04 -6.01 -33.69
N MET A 306 0.01 -4.71 -33.96
CA MET A 306 1.16 -3.98 -34.50
C MET A 306 2.31 -3.97 -33.50
N THR A 307 3.51 -4.34 -33.96
CA THR A 307 4.73 -4.41 -33.17
C THR A 307 5.80 -3.43 -33.62
N CYS A 308 5.68 -2.88 -34.82
CA CYS A 308 6.56 -1.84 -35.35
C CYS A 308 5.82 -1.00 -36.39
N ASP A 309 6.08 0.30 -36.42
CA ASP A 309 5.45 1.25 -37.34
C ASP A 309 6.51 2.16 -37.95
N PRO A 310 6.45 2.45 -39.26
CA PRO A 310 7.43 3.29 -39.95
C PRO A 310 7.62 4.69 -39.36
N TYR A 311 6.55 5.25 -38.77
CA TYR A 311 6.63 6.55 -38.12
C TYR A 311 6.87 6.45 -36.62
N PHE A 312 6.08 5.62 -35.90
CA PHE A 312 6.16 5.55 -34.45
C PHE A 312 7.35 4.72 -33.92
N GLY A 313 7.99 3.91 -34.77
CA GLY A 313 9.11 3.08 -34.36
C GLY A 313 8.68 1.71 -33.83
N LYS A 314 9.50 1.12 -32.98
CA LYS A 314 9.28 -0.23 -32.45
C LYS A 314 8.46 -0.14 -31.15
N LYS A 315 7.39 -0.92 -31.06
CA LYS A 315 6.62 -1.08 -29.82
C LYS A 315 7.41 -1.94 -28.83
N ILE A 316 7.53 -1.49 -27.61
CA ILE A 316 8.28 -2.19 -26.55
C ILE A 316 7.41 -2.59 -25.37
N ALA A 317 6.28 -1.93 -25.12
CA ALA A 317 5.37 -2.27 -24.03
C ALA A 317 3.93 -1.82 -24.31
N GLY A 318 3.00 -2.25 -23.45
CA GLY A 318 1.60 -1.88 -23.56
C GLY A 318 0.91 -2.40 -24.80
N GLY A 319 -0.16 -1.76 -25.19
CA GLY A 319 -0.91 -2.07 -26.39
C GLY A 319 -2.42 -1.92 -26.21
N TYR A 320 -3.19 -2.63 -27.02
CA TYR A 320 -4.63 -2.50 -27.11
C TYR A 320 -5.37 -2.67 -25.76
N TYR A 321 -5.96 -1.59 -25.27
CA TYR A 321 -6.64 -1.52 -23.97
C TYR A 321 -5.79 -1.94 -22.75
N VAL A 322 -4.50 -1.80 -22.84
CA VAL A 322 -3.59 -2.04 -21.72
C VAL A 322 -3.26 -0.70 -21.09
N SER A 323 -3.57 -0.53 -19.80
CA SER A 323 -3.09 0.60 -19.02
C SER A 323 -1.55 0.57 -18.96
N GLY A 324 -0.94 1.70 -18.85
CA GLY A 324 0.50 1.83 -18.68
C GLY A 324 1.02 3.11 -19.32
N GLU A 325 1.82 3.84 -18.55
CA GLU A 325 2.43 5.10 -18.91
C GLU A 325 3.79 5.23 -18.24
N ALA A 326 4.45 6.38 -18.39
CA ALA A 326 5.69 6.68 -17.70
C ALA A 326 6.79 5.65 -17.98
N SER A 327 6.99 5.31 -19.25
CA SER A 327 8.09 4.41 -19.58
C SER A 327 9.42 5.06 -19.21
N TYR A 328 10.24 4.38 -18.42
CA TYR A 328 11.59 4.80 -18.12
C TYR A 328 12.54 3.63 -18.31
N ILE A 329 13.66 3.84 -19.00
CA ILE A 329 14.65 2.80 -19.28
C ILE A 329 15.99 3.21 -18.68
N GLU A 330 16.53 2.34 -17.82
CA GLU A 330 17.84 2.49 -17.23
C GLU A 330 18.64 1.20 -17.40
N HIS A 331 19.93 1.32 -17.75
CA HIS A 331 20.85 0.21 -17.85
C HIS A 331 21.53 -0.03 -16.50
N ILE A 332 21.21 -1.15 -15.82
CA ILE A 332 21.74 -1.48 -14.52
C ILE A 332 22.37 -2.89 -14.57
N GLY A 333 23.65 -2.97 -14.35
CA GLY A 333 24.38 -4.24 -14.47
C GLY A 333 24.37 -4.75 -15.91
N ASN A 334 23.77 -5.93 -16.14
CA ASN A 334 23.75 -6.59 -17.44
C ASN A 334 22.45 -6.39 -18.23
N TYR A 335 21.52 -5.56 -17.75
CA TYR A 335 20.19 -5.45 -18.35
C TYR A 335 19.73 -4.02 -18.48
N TYR A 336 18.92 -3.78 -19.50
CA TYR A 336 18.04 -2.62 -19.60
C TYR A 336 16.75 -2.94 -18.86
N TYR A 337 16.41 -2.15 -17.85
CA TYR A 337 15.16 -2.26 -17.12
C TYR A 337 14.18 -1.21 -17.60
N LEU A 338 13.03 -1.68 -18.03
CA LEU A 338 11.90 -0.84 -18.41
C LEU A 338 10.94 -0.74 -17.23
N PHE A 339 10.83 0.45 -16.68
CA PHE A 339 9.84 0.81 -15.67
C PHE A 339 8.56 1.27 -16.37
N MET A 340 7.42 0.91 -15.81
CA MET A 340 6.09 1.30 -16.27
C MET A 340 5.22 1.62 -15.08
N SER A 341 4.37 2.63 -15.18
CA SER A 341 3.35 2.94 -14.18
C SER A 341 1.97 2.51 -14.65
N TYR A 342 1.22 1.85 -13.77
CA TYR A 342 -0.12 1.35 -14.03
C TYR A 342 -1.08 1.88 -12.98
N GLY A 343 -2.38 1.92 -13.31
CA GLY A 343 -3.41 2.48 -12.44
C GLY A 343 -3.61 3.98 -12.64
N GLY A 344 -4.33 4.62 -11.72
CA GLY A 344 -4.59 6.05 -11.77
C GLY A 344 -3.76 6.80 -10.74
N LEU A 345 -3.31 8.00 -11.08
CA LEU A 345 -2.36 8.81 -10.32
C LEU A 345 -2.91 9.45 -9.03
N VAL A 346 -4.24 9.39 -8.79
CA VAL A 346 -4.86 9.93 -7.57
C VAL A 346 -4.66 9.00 -6.38
N ALA A 347 -4.79 9.50 -5.15
CA ALA A 347 -4.50 8.75 -3.93
C ALA A 347 -5.24 7.41 -3.80
N ASN A 348 -6.44 7.26 -4.38
CA ASN A 348 -7.18 6.00 -4.45
C ASN A 348 -7.14 5.34 -5.83
N GLY A 349 -6.28 5.80 -6.75
CA GLY A 349 -6.25 5.36 -8.15
C GLY A 349 -5.49 4.05 -8.37
N GLY A 350 -4.76 3.58 -7.37
CA GLY A 350 -3.98 2.34 -7.49
C GLY A 350 -2.71 2.47 -8.33
N TYR A 351 -2.14 3.65 -8.43
CA TYR A 351 -0.89 3.89 -9.17
C TYR A 351 0.24 3.05 -8.60
N GLN A 352 1.03 2.41 -9.46
CA GLN A 352 2.06 1.45 -9.07
C GLN A 352 3.14 1.32 -10.13
N ILE A 353 4.37 1.04 -9.70
CA ILE A 353 5.53 0.85 -10.58
C ILE A 353 5.79 -0.63 -10.82
N ARG A 354 5.94 -0.99 -12.09
CA ARG A 354 6.32 -2.35 -12.52
C ARG A 354 7.50 -2.33 -13.45
N VAL A 355 8.28 -3.42 -13.42
CA VAL A 355 9.56 -3.54 -14.12
C VAL A 355 9.56 -4.74 -15.03
N PHE A 356 10.14 -4.54 -16.21
CA PHE A 356 10.52 -5.56 -17.16
C PHE A 356 12.01 -5.41 -17.44
N ARG A 357 12.64 -6.43 -18.03
CA ARG A 357 14.05 -6.34 -18.43
C ARG A 357 14.31 -6.91 -19.82
N SER A 358 15.38 -6.44 -20.44
CA SER A 358 15.92 -6.91 -21.71
C SER A 358 17.43 -6.80 -21.69
N ASP A 359 18.12 -7.60 -22.49
CA ASP A 359 19.53 -7.47 -22.82
C ASP A 359 19.81 -6.49 -23.99
N LYS A 360 18.75 -5.85 -24.50
CA LYS A 360 18.85 -4.85 -25.59
C LYS A 360 18.01 -3.62 -25.28
N PRO A 361 18.44 -2.44 -25.71
CA PRO A 361 17.74 -1.17 -25.43
C PRO A 361 16.32 -1.11 -26.03
N ASP A 362 16.10 -1.80 -27.15
CA ASP A 362 14.83 -1.85 -27.88
C ASP A 362 14.03 -3.15 -27.65
N GLY A 363 14.36 -3.92 -26.59
CA GLY A 363 13.68 -5.15 -26.21
C GLY A 363 14.05 -6.41 -27.00
N PRO A 364 13.33 -7.51 -26.87
CA PRO A 364 12.02 -7.61 -26.19
C PRO A 364 12.14 -7.53 -24.66
N TYR A 365 11.31 -6.72 -24.07
CA TYR A 365 11.20 -6.62 -22.61
C TYR A 365 10.27 -7.69 -22.07
N LYS A 366 10.70 -8.35 -20.98
CA LYS A 366 9.96 -9.44 -20.32
C LYS A 366 10.02 -9.32 -18.81
N ASP A 367 9.02 -9.87 -18.15
CA ASP A 367 9.03 -10.05 -16.68
C ASP A 367 9.45 -11.45 -16.26
N CYS A 368 9.46 -11.74 -14.96
CA CYS A 368 9.72 -13.09 -14.41
C CYS A 368 8.45 -13.78 -13.93
N CYS A 369 7.29 -13.25 -14.20
CA CYS A 369 6.04 -13.73 -13.61
C CYS A 369 5.57 -15.08 -14.16
N THR A 370 6.16 -15.53 -15.26
CA THR A 370 6.03 -16.92 -15.77
C THR A 370 7.42 -17.50 -16.03
N ALA A 371 7.54 -18.81 -16.18
CA ALA A 371 8.82 -19.46 -16.45
C ALA A 371 9.46 -18.99 -17.77
N ALA A 372 8.65 -18.66 -18.77
CA ALA A 372 9.11 -18.15 -20.07
C ALA A 372 9.34 -16.63 -20.09
N GLY A 373 8.95 -15.94 -19.03
CA GLY A 373 8.82 -14.49 -19.01
C GLY A 373 7.61 -13.99 -19.82
N GLN A 374 6.84 -13.09 -19.25
CA GLN A 374 5.73 -12.44 -19.93
C GLN A 374 6.24 -11.22 -20.69
N SER A 375 5.86 -11.07 -21.96
CA SER A 375 6.18 -9.89 -22.77
C SER A 375 5.53 -8.63 -22.17
N ALA A 376 6.27 -7.53 -22.19
CA ALA A 376 5.74 -6.21 -21.85
C ALA A 376 4.71 -5.71 -22.89
N ILE A 377 4.78 -6.20 -24.14
CA ILE A 377 3.76 -5.95 -25.16
C ILE A 377 2.57 -6.86 -24.90
N TYR A 378 1.39 -6.26 -24.84
CA TYR A 378 0.16 -6.99 -24.61
C TYR A 378 -0.98 -6.42 -25.45
N ASN A 379 -1.65 -7.28 -26.20
CA ASN A 379 -2.66 -6.91 -27.19
C ASN A 379 -4.09 -7.35 -26.83
N SER A 380 -4.31 -7.75 -25.58
CA SER A 380 -5.65 -8.09 -25.07
C SER A 380 -5.96 -7.25 -23.84
N TYR A 381 -7.26 -7.03 -23.61
CA TYR A 381 -7.76 -6.26 -22.48
C TYR A 381 -7.46 -6.95 -21.15
N ILE A 382 -6.51 -6.45 -20.38
CA ILE A 382 -6.10 -7.04 -19.11
C ILE A 382 -6.06 -6.03 -17.94
N LEU A 383 -5.82 -4.76 -18.23
CA LEU A 383 -5.79 -3.71 -17.24
C LEU A 383 -6.90 -2.72 -17.57
N ASN A 384 -7.82 -2.58 -16.65
CA ASN A 384 -8.86 -1.58 -16.75
C ASN A 384 -8.61 -0.51 -15.69
N TYR A 385 -8.75 0.75 -16.06
CA TYR A 385 -8.75 1.85 -15.13
C TYR A 385 -9.82 1.60 -14.05
N GLY A 386 -9.45 1.72 -12.77
CA GLY A 386 -10.37 1.53 -11.68
C GLY A 386 -10.70 0.06 -11.31
N ARG A 387 -9.86 -0.93 -11.69
CA ARG A 387 -10.11 -2.33 -11.33
C ARG A 387 -8.82 -3.08 -11.00
N ASN A 388 -8.97 -4.17 -10.26
CA ASN A 388 -7.88 -5.10 -9.96
C ASN A 388 -7.21 -5.60 -11.25
N ILE A 389 -5.89 -5.63 -11.22
CA ILE A 389 -5.11 -6.23 -12.28
C ILE A 389 -5.28 -7.74 -12.20
N GLY A 390 -6.10 -8.29 -13.09
CA GLY A 390 -6.42 -9.72 -13.10
C GLY A 390 -5.31 -10.62 -13.64
N ARG A 391 -4.19 -10.07 -14.11
CA ARG A 391 -3.04 -10.81 -14.64
C ARG A 391 -1.74 -10.14 -14.26
N CYS A 392 -0.70 -10.97 -14.28
CA CYS A 392 0.66 -10.59 -14.05
C CYS A 392 1.25 -9.88 -15.28
N ILE A 393 1.52 -8.60 -15.17
CA ILE A 393 2.30 -7.84 -16.16
C ILE A 393 3.35 -7.04 -15.44
N GLY A 394 4.61 -7.40 -15.65
CA GLY A 394 5.74 -6.76 -15.00
C GLY A 394 5.88 -7.12 -13.53
N VAL A 395 7.07 -7.00 -13.01
CA VAL A 395 7.38 -7.22 -11.60
C VAL A 395 7.03 -5.94 -10.83
N LYS A 396 6.11 -6.03 -9.88
CA LYS A 396 5.76 -4.90 -9.03
C LYS A 396 6.84 -4.70 -7.98
N ILE A 397 7.52 -3.57 -8.00
CA ILE A 397 8.66 -3.32 -7.13
C ILE A 397 8.33 -2.59 -5.83
N LEU A 398 7.17 -1.96 -5.76
CA LEU A 398 6.60 -1.44 -4.51
C LEU A 398 5.09 -1.21 -4.65
N ALA A 399 4.41 -1.11 -3.49
CA ALA A 399 2.97 -0.88 -3.38
C ALA A 399 2.71 0.11 -2.24
N ASN A 400 1.44 0.46 -2.03
CA ASN A 400 1.02 1.27 -0.90
C ASN A 400 1.43 0.62 0.42
N TYR A 401 2.06 1.36 1.31
CA TYR A 401 2.56 0.82 2.59
C TYR A 401 2.62 1.87 3.69
N GLN A 402 2.71 1.38 4.94
CA GLN A 402 3.02 2.21 6.10
C GLN A 402 3.86 1.43 7.11
N TRP A 403 5.07 1.88 7.36
CA TRP A 403 5.89 1.43 8.48
C TRP A 403 5.43 2.08 9.79
N ASP A 404 5.79 1.48 10.93
CA ASP A 404 5.42 1.96 12.27
C ASP A 404 5.85 3.40 12.58
N THR A 405 6.90 3.89 11.94
CA THR A 405 7.46 5.22 12.15
C THR A 405 6.84 6.29 11.25
N MET A 406 6.16 5.89 10.18
CA MET A 406 5.56 6.81 9.22
C MET A 406 4.29 7.46 9.78
N PRO A 407 4.14 8.78 9.68
CA PRO A 407 2.96 9.48 10.18
C PRO A 407 1.69 9.15 9.39
N THR A 408 1.83 8.75 8.13
CA THR A 408 0.73 8.36 7.24
C THR A 408 1.25 7.39 6.19
N ALA A 409 0.36 6.55 5.65
CA ALA A 409 0.70 5.65 4.56
C ALA A 409 1.06 6.43 3.29
N GLU A 410 2.02 5.90 2.54
CA GLU A 410 2.33 6.30 1.17
C GLU A 410 1.46 5.51 0.21
N LEU A 411 0.86 6.23 -0.74
CA LEU A 411 -0.11 5.72 -1.70
C LEU A 411 0.24 6.14 -3.11
N ALA A 412 -0.24 5.40 -4.09
CA ALA A 412 -0.19 5.78 -5.50
C ALA A 412 1.22 6.19 -5.97
N GLN A 413 2.20 5.31 -5.74
CA GLN A 413 3.58 5.50 -6.19
C GLN A 413 3.68 5.27 -7.70
N GLY A 414 4.21 6.24 -8.43
CA GLY A 414 4.31 6.08 -9.88
C GLY A 414 5.11 7.17 -10.58
N HIS A 415 5.10 7.07 -11.89
CA HIS A 415 5.79 7.93 -12.84
C HIS A 415 7.22 8.22 -12.40
N ASN A 416 8.03 7.18 -12.37
CA ASN A 416 9.39 7.26 -11.88
C ASN A 416 10.41 7.59 -12.96
N SER A 417 11.52 8.15 -12.53
CA SER A 417 12.81 7.99 -13.17
C SER A 417 13.72 7.04 -12.37
N ALA A 418 14.80 6.61 -12.96
CA ALA A 418 15.85 5.84 -12.34
C ALA A 418 17.21 6.39 -12.76
N ILE A 419 18.21 6.23 -11.89
CA ILE A 419 19.57 6.67 -12.19
C ILE A 419 20.58 5.75 -11.50
N VAL A 420 21.67 5.44 -12.19
CA VAL A 420 22.88 4.93 -11.54
C VAL A 420 23.72 6.13 -11.13
N ASP A 421 23.89 6.32 -9.84
CA ASP A 421 24.58 7.50 -9.31
C ASP A 421 26.11 7.41 -9.47
N HIS A 422 26.81 8.46 -9.03
CA HIS A 422 28.27 8.57 -9.16
C HIS A 422 29.05 7.51 -8.36
N GLU A 423 28.42 6.80 -7.43
CA GLU A 423 29.02 5.70 -6.67
C GLU A 423 28.52 4.32 -7.17
N GLY A 424 27.81 4.29 -8.29
CA GLY A 424 27.32 3.07 -8.90
C GLY A 424 26.08 2.47 -8.22
N ARG A 425 25.37 3.23 -7.41
CA ARG A 425 24.12 2.80 -6.76
C ARG A 425 22.96 3.09 -7.70
N ALA A 426 22.08 2.12 -7.88
CA ALA A 426 20.85 2.34 -8.62
C ALA A 426 19.78 2.95 -7.70
N LEU A 427 19.20 4.06 -8.12
CA LEU A 427 18.19 4.80 -7.36
C LEU A 427 16.89 4.89 -8.16
N LEU A 428 15.79 4.64 -7.50
CA LEU A 428 14.42 4.85 -7.98
C LEU A 428 13.93 6.20 -7.44
N VAL A 429 13.50 7.09 -8.33
CA VAL A 429 12.96 8.41 -7.99
C VAL A 429 11.54 8.49 -8.49
N TYR A 430 10.58 8.69 -7.61
CA TYR A 430 9.16 8.65 -7.96
C TYR A 430 8.35 9.65 -7.14
N HIS A 431 7.17 10.00 -7.59
CA HIS A 431 6.23 10.73 -6.75
C HIS A 431 5.27 9.77 -6.04
N THR A 432 4.85 10.17 -4.84
CA THR A 432 3.90 9.44 -4.01
C THR A 432 2.86 10.38 -3.43
N ARG A 433 1.68 9.85 -3.15
CA ARG A 433 0.60 10.52 -2.41
C ARG A 433 0.49 9.96 -1.00
N PHE A 434 -0.41 10.51 -0.20
CA PHE A 434 -0.52 10.20 1.23
C PHE A 434 -1.95 9.91 1.64
N ASN A 435 -2.14 9.05 2.64
CA ASN A 435 -3.46 8.77 3.22
C ASN A 435 -3.90 9.88 4.20
N ASN A 436 -4.03 11.11 3.69
CA ASN A 436 -4.32 12.31 4.49
C ASN A 436 -5.50 13.14 3.96
N ASN A 437 -6.35 12.54 3.11
CA ASN A 437 -7.51 13.19 2.48
C ASN A 437 -7.19 14.40 1.59
N THR A 438 -5.95 14.48 1.05
CA THR A 438 -5.54 15.44 0.03
C THR A 438 -4.94 14.70 -1.16
N GLU A 439 -4.75 15.41 -2.28
CA GLU A 439 -4.01 14.93 -3.44
C GLU A 439 -2.58 15.50 -3.48
N GLY A 440 -2.09 16.03 -2.37
CA GLY A 440 -0.70 16.46 -2.24
C GLY A 440 0.27 15.31 -2.50
N HIS A 441 1.36 15.61 -3.18
CA HIS A 441 2.38 14.64 -3.54
C HIS A 441 3.79 15.14 -3.21
N GLN A 442 4.73 14.24 -3.09
CA GLN A 442 6.14 14.53 -2.88
C GLN A 442 6.99 13.47 -3.58
N VAL A 443 8.23 13.84 -3.88
CA VAL A 443 9.23 12.91 -4.41
C VAL A 443 9.79 12.05 -3.28
N ARG A 444 10.04 10.76 -3.60
CA ARG A 444 10.79 9.80 -2.78
C ARG A 444 11.91 9.20 -3.60
N VAL A 445 12.96 8.82 -2.91
CA VAL A 445 14.12 8.14 -3.51
C VAL A 445 14.41 6.88 -2.72
N HIS A 446 14.37 5.72 -3.38
CA HIS A 446 14.77 4.45 -2.80
C HIS A 446 15.93 3.85 -3.57
N GLN A 447 16.86 3.22 -2.87
CA GLN A 447 17.89 2.44 -3.53
C GLN A 447 17.31 1.14 -4.09
N MET A 448 17.78 0.75 -5.25
CA MET A 448 17.50 -0.54 -5.85
C MET A 448 18.74 -1.41 -5.87
N PHE A 449 18.54 -2.71 -5.79
CA PHE A 449 19.59 -3.71 -5.92
C PHE A 449 19.19 -4.74 -6.96
N VAL A 450 20.16 -5.40 -7.55
CA VAL A 450 19.96 -6.55 -8.42
C VAL A 450 20.11 -7.80 -7.58
N ASN A 451 19.08 -8.64 -7.53
CA ASN A 451 19.15 -9.91 -6.82
C ASN A 451 19.93 -10.97 -7.63
N GLU A 452 20.14 -12.14 -7.05
CA GLU A 452 20.89 -13.27 -7.64
C GLU A 452 20.33 -13.72 -9.02
N ASP A 453 19.03 -13.54 -9.28
CA ASP A 453 18.39 -13.87 -10.56
C ASP A 453 18.44 -12.70 -11.58
N GLY A 454 19.11 -11.60 -11.25
CA GLY A 454 19.21 -10.42 -12.10
C GLY A 454 17.94 -9.58 -12.12
N TRP A 455 17.10 -9.58 -11.08
CA TRP A 455 15.91 -8.75 -10.95
C TRP A 455 16.11 -7.62 -9.95
N LEU A 456 15.51 -6.48 -10.25
CA LEU A 456 15.51 -5.34 -9.32
C LEU A 456 14.63 -5.64 -8.10
N VAL A 457 15.14 -5.29 -6.94
CA VAL A 457 14.46 -5.21 -5.66
C VAL A 457 14.68 -3.84 -5.04
N THR A 458 13.65 -3.26 -4.46
CA THR A 458 13.69 -1.90 -3.92
C THR A 458 13.90 -1.94 -2.42
N ALA A 459 14.82 -1.15 -1.90
CA ALA A 459 15.11 -1.07 -0.48
C ALA A 459 13.90 -0.58 0.34
N PRO A 460 13.69 -1.05 1.60
CA PRO A 460 12.51 -0.76 2.39
C PRO A 460 12.29 0.70 2.80
N TYR A 461 13.37 1.46 2.97
CA TYR A 461 13.33 2.85 3.45
C TYR A 461 13.91 3.80 2.42
N GLU A 462 13.57 5.08 2.53
CA GLU A 462 14.16 6.12 1.69
C GLU A 462 15.67 6.11 1.78
N PHE A 463 16.33 6.33 0.66
CA PHE A 463 17.78 6.44 0.59
C PHE A 463 18.28 7.57 1.51
N SER A 464 19.14 7.23 2.45
CA SER A 464 19.67 8.16 3.45
C SER A 464 21.20 8.30 3.41
N GLY A 465 21.82 7.82 2.30
CA GLY A 465 23.26 7.87 2.10
C GLY A 465 23.95 6.54 2.33
N GLU A 466 23.22 5.44 2.16
CA GLU A 466 23.79 4.08 2.19
C GLU A 466 24.88 3.93 1.15
N THR A 467 25.99 3.33 1.55
CA THR A 467 27.20 3.23 0.71
C THR A 467 27.31 1.91 -0.05
N VAL A 468 26.51 0.91 0.31
CA VAL A 468 26.57 -0.44 -0.29
C VAL A 468 25.91 -0.43 -1.65
N SER A 469 26.61 -0.85 -2.68
CA SER A 469 26.10 -1.01 -4.06
C SER A 469 25.69 -2.45 -4.36
N THR A 470 25.05 -2.69 -5.52
CA THR A 470 24.77 -4.05 -6.01
C THR A 470 26.08 -4.85 -6.19
N ALA A 471 27.18 -4.21 -6.61
CA ALA A 471 28.45 -4.87 -6.78
C ALA A 471 29.02 -5.37 -5.44
N ASP A 472 28.87 -4.57 -4.38
CA ASP A 472 29.30 -4.96 -3.03
C ASP A 472 28.49 -6.14 -2.49
N ILE A 473 27.17 -6.16 -2.74
CA ILE A 473 26.27 -7.27 -2.38
C ILE A 473 26.72 -8.59 -3.02
N ALA A 474 27.07 -8.55 -4.30
CA ALA A 474 27.49 -9.72 -5.06
C ALA A 474 28.91 -10.18 -4.72
N ALA A 475 29.80 -9.27 -4.31
CA ALA A 475 31.21 -9.52 -4.11
C ALA A 475 31.60 -9.90 -2.68
N SER A 476 30.74 -9.65 -1.69
CA SER A 476 31.11 -9.78 -0.28
C SER A 476 29.95 -10.21 0.62
N GLN A 477 30.26 -11.07 1.59
CA GLN A 477 29.34 -11.36 2.69
C GLN A 477 29.54 -10.30 3.78
N LEU A 478 28.67 -9.25 3.75
CA LEU A 478 28.74 -8.10 4.66
C LEU A 478 28.13 -8.41 6.04
N TYR A 479 27.30 -9.45 6.14
CA TYR A 479 26.54 -9.78 7.35
C TYR A 479 26.68 -11.26 7.68
N SER A 480 26.90 -11.56 8.95
CA SER A 480 26.93 -12.94 9.47
C SER A 480 25.51 -13.49 9.68
N ALA A 481 25.38 -14.81 9.77
CA ALA A 481 24.10 -15.43 10.06
C ALA A 481 23.53 -15.02 11.44
N ASP A 482 24.40 -14.81 12.42
CA ASP A 482 24.01 -14.36 13.77
C ASP A 482 23.49 -12.91 13.76
N GLU A 483 24.04 -12.04 12.91
CA GLU A 483 23.52 -10.68 12.73
C GLU A 483 22.17 -10.69 12.01
N VAL A 484 21.95 -11.62 11.10
CA VAL A 484 20.70 -11.75 10.33
C VAL A 484 19.59 -12.37 11.17
N ALA A 485 19.90 -13.36 12.02
CA ALA A 485 18.89 -13.95 12.90
C ALA A 485 18.24 -12.91 13.82
N GLY A 486 16.93 -13.04 14.11
CA GLY A 486 16.18 -12.17 15.02
C GLY A 486 14.78 -11.78 14.53
N ASP A 487 14.17 -10.80 15.19
CA ASP A 487 12.81 -10.34 14.95
C ASP A 487 12.76 -9.28 13.86
N TYR A 488 11.99 -9.54 12.81
CA TYR A 488 11.78 -8.64 11.68
C TYR A 488 10.32 -8.17 11.62
N GLN A 489 10.13 -6.90 11.31
CA GLN A 489 8.91 -6.45 10.66
C GLN A 489 8.96 -6.82 9.18
N LEU A 490 7.89 -7.38 8.64
CA LEU A 490 7.78 -7.79 7.25
C LEU A 490 6.61 -7.09 6.59
N ILE A 491 6.84 -6.44 5.46
CA ILE A 491 5.81 -5.97 4.54
C ILE A 491 5.83 -6.86 3.29
N THR A 492 4.65 -7.31 2.88
CA THR A 492 4.45 -8.05 1.64
C THR A 492 3.75 -7.14 0.64
N HIS A 493 4.40 -6.85 -0.48
CA HIS A 493 3.77 -6.04 -1.53
C HIS A 493 2.84 -6.91 -2.37
N PRO A 494 1.50 -6.78 -2.25
CA PRO A 494 0.58 -7.61 -2.98
C PRO A 494 0.70 -7.35 -4.47
N TYR A 495 0.64 -8.43 -5.25
CA TYR A 495 0.76 -8.32 -6.70
C TYR A 495 -0.39 -7.51 -7.32
N ASN A 496 -1.61 -7.83 -6.91
CA ASN A 496 -2.78 -7.06 -7.28
C ASN A 496 -2.87 -5.79 -6.42
N GLN A 497 -3.44 -4.75 -6.98
CA GLN A 497 -3.73 -3.53 -6.25
C GLN A 497 -5.18 -3.16 -6.52
N ASP A 498 -5.92 -2.93 -5.44
CA ASP A 498 -7.27 -2.41 -5.53
C ASP A 498 -7.20 -0.93 -5.92
N THR A 499 -7.91 -0.61 -6.97
CA THR A 499 -8.26 0.77 -7.29
C THR A 499 -9.53 1.16 -6.54
N ASP A 500 -9.82 2.45 -6.48
CA ASP A 500 -10.97 3.02 -5.79
C ASP A 500 -10.95 2.87 -4.25
N ASN A 501 -9.81 2.54 -3.67
CA ASN A 501 -9.60 2.55 -2.24
C ASN A 501 -8.19 3.04 -1.87
N LYS A 502 -7.97 3.29 -0.58
CA LYS A 502 -6.68 3.71 -0.02
C LYS A 502 -6.04 2.61 0.84
N ALA A 503 -6.28 1.35 0.49
CA ALA A 503 -5.69 0.22 1.20
C ALA A 503 -4.16 0.25 1.08
N TYR A 504 -3.49 -0.10 2.15
CA TYR A 504 -2.03 -0.17 2.24
C TYR A 504 -1.60 -1.34 3.12
N GLU A 505 -0.38 -1.80 2.92
CA GLU A 505 0.20 -2.86 3.71
C GLU A 505 0.85 -2.31 4.98
N SER A 506 0.61 -2.98 6.09
CA SER A 506 1.24 -2.73 7.38
C SER A 506 2.17 -3.87 7.75
N PRO A 507 3.22 -3.63 8.55
CA PRO A 507 4.16 -4.67 8.90
C PRO A 507 3.53 -5.73 9.80
N VAL A 508 3.93 -7.00 9.57
CA VAL A 508 3.72 -8.12 10.46
C VAL A 508 5.05 -8.60 11.02
N THR A 509 5.05 -9.33 12.13
CA THR A 509 6.30 -9.81 12.74
C THR A 509 6.59 -11.24 12.32
N ILE A 510 7.83 -11.48 11.90
CA ILE A 510 8.43 -12.81 11.72
C ILE A 510 9.73 -12.89 12.51
N HIS A 511 10.15 -14.10 12.83
CA HIS A 511 11.45 -14.36 13.47
C HIS A 511 12.29 -15.28 12.60
N LEU A 512 13.49 -14.84 12.25
CA LEU A 512 14.50 -15.64 11.58
C LEU A 512 15.35 -16.36 12.64
N ASN A 513 15.15 -17.66 12.83
CA ASN A 513 15.89 -18.43 13.81
C ASN A 513 17.30 -18.74 13.33
N SER A 514 18.27 -18.84 14.24
CA SER A 514 19.68 -19.16 13.92
C SER A 514 19.88 -20.55 13.32
N ASP A 515 18.88 -21.45 13.43
CA ASP A 515 18.88 -22.76 12.75
C ASP A 515 18.39 -22.72 11.30
N GLY A 516 18.12 -21.53 10.75
CA GLY A 516 17.64 -21.33 9.39
C GLY A 516 16.12 -21.47 9.24
N THR A 517 15.37 -21.66 10.32
CA THR A 517 13.90 -21.68 10.26
C THR A 517 13.29 -20.27 10.39
N VAL A 518 12.07 -20.10 9.92
CA VAL A 518 11.27 -18.86 10.09
C VAL A 518 10.00 -19.17 10.86
N THR A 519 9.71 -18.36 11.86
CA THR A 519 8.49 -18.46 12.71
C THR A 519 7.80 -17.09 12.81
N GLY A 520 6.62 -17.05 13.43
CA GLY A 520 5.79 -15.83 13.56
C GLY A 520 4.58 -15.85 12.63
N GLN A 521 4.22 -14.69 12.04
CA GLN A 521 3.09 -14.57 11.13
C GLN A 521 3.18 -15.52 9.93
N TYR A 522 4.40 -15.72 9.44
CA TYR A 522 4.71 -16.70 8.40
C TYR A 522 5.74 -17.70 8.91
N THR A 523 5.70 -18.90 8.37
CA THR A 523 6.67 -19.96 8.69
C THR A 523 7.47 -20.34 7.46
N GLY A 524 8.69 -20.86 7.65
CA GLY A 524 9.50 -21.25 6.51
C GLY A 524 10.96 -21.47 6.86
N THR A 525 11.85 -21.13 5.92
CA THR A 525 13.29 -21.24 6.07
C THR A 525 14.00 -20.04 5.45
N TRP A 526 15.23 -19.77 5.88
CA TRP A 526 16.09 -18.77 5.31
C TRP A 526 17.55 -19.26 5.27
N GLN A 527 18.32 -18.71 4.35
CA GLN A 527 19.76 -18.97 4.27
C GLN A 527 20.49 -17.82 3.56
N LEU A 528 21.74 -17.61 3.90
CA LEU A 528 22.65 -16.75 3.18
C LEU A 528 23.24 -17.50 1.98
N VAL A 529 23.61 -16.76 0.93
CA VAL A 529 24.37 -17.29 -0.19
C VAL A 529 25.86 -17.03 0.06
N ASP A 530 26.63 -18.10 0.17
CA ASP A 530 28.03 -18.06 0.57
C ASP A 530 28.86 -17.03 -0.22
N GLY A 531 29.65 -16.24 0.50
CA GLY A 531 30.55 -15.24 -0.07
C GLY A 531 29.87 -13.98 -0.62
N THR A 532 28.56 -13.84 -0.42
CA THR A 532 27.75 -12.72 -0.88
C THR A 532 26.88 -12.15 0.25
N SER A 533 26.20 -11.04 0.00
CA SER A 533 25.14 -10.54 0.87
C SER A 533 23.72 -10.82 0.31
N TYR A 534 23.59 -11.87 -0.50
CA TYR A 534 22.30 -12.38 -0.90
C TYR A 534 21.67 -13.23 0.20
N ILE A 535 20.35 -13.17 0.26
CA ILE A 535 19.51 -13.98 1.15
C ILE A 535 18.41 -14.69 0.35
N ASN A 536 18.25 -16.00 0.60
CA ASN A 536 17.14 -16.79 0.12
C ASN A 536 16.20 -17.07 1.30
N ILE A 537 14.95 -16.63 1.20
CA ILE A 537 13.93 -16.84 2.21
C ILE A 537 12.71 -17.51 1.60
N SER A 538 12.26 -18.60 2.21
CA SER A 538 11.09 -19.36 1.77
C SER A 538 9.99 -19.26 2.81
N LEU A 539 8.81 -18.75 2.44
CA LEU A 539 7.72 -18.45 3.35
C LEU A 539 6.44 -19.22 2.99
N LYS A 540 5.72 -19.70 4.01
CA LYS A 540 4.37 -20.27 3.94
C LYS A 540 3.36 -19.30 4.55
N GLY A 541 2.13 -19.33 4.05
CA GLY A 541 1.04 -18.52 4.59
C GLY A 541 0.90 -17.15 3.92
N ILE A 542 1.82 -16.80 3.02
CA ILE A 542 1.65 -15.63 2.17
C ILE A 542 0.54 -15.93 1.17
N ARG A 543 -0.52 -15.09 1.18
CA ARG A 543 -1.74 -15.33 0.40
C ARG A 543 -2.47 -16.61 0.84
N THR A 544 -3.37 -17.11 0.03
CA THR A 544 -4.13 -18.33 0.33
C THR A 544 -3.34 -19.57 -0.03
N GLY A 545 -3.17 -20.49 0.92
CA GLY A 545 -2.57 -21.79 0.72
C GLY A 545 -1.31 -22.05 1.55
N ASN A 546 -0.97 -23.34 1.70
CA ASN A 546 0.17 -23.82 2.49
C ASN A 546 1.46 -23.96 1.67
N ASN A 547 1.54 -23.36 0.48
CA ASN A 547 2.70 -23.54 -0.37
C ASN A 547 3.85 -22.65 0.08
N LEU A 548 5.03 -23.22 -0.03
CA LEU A 548 6.29 -22.55 0.20
C LEU A 548 6.64 -21.71 -1.01
N ILE A 549 6.84 -20.41 -0.80
CA ILE A 549 7.24 -19.46 -1.83
C ILE A 549 8.65 -18.99 -1.52
N GLU A 550 9.56 -19.20 -2.47
CA GLU A 550 10.95 -18.77 -2.39
C GLU A 550 11.08 -17.31 -2.86
N PHE A 551 11.78 -16.54 -2.08
CA PHE A 551 12.16 -15.15 -2.37
C PHE A 551 13.67 -15.06 -2.38
N LYS A 552 14.22 -14.48 -3.44
CA LYS A 552 15.63 -14.19 -3.61
C LYS A 552 15.87 -12.71 -3.44
N GLY A 553 16.72 -12.36 -2.52
CA GLY A 553 16.90 -10.96 -2.12
C GLY A 553 18.31 -10.61 -1.72
N VAL A 554 18.42 -9.37 -1.25
CA VAL A 554 19.63 -8.77 -0.78
C VAL A 554 19.48 -8.31 0.66
N LEU A 555 20.57 -8.32 1.39
CA LEU A 555 20.69 -7.73 2.71
C LEU A 555 21.35 -6.35 2.59
N THR A 556 20.81 -5.38 3.29
CA THR A 556 21.36 -4.02 3.36
C THR A 556 21.05 -3.41 4.71
N ARG A 557 21.90 -2.50 5.18
CA ARG A 557 21.65 -1.72 6.39
C ARG A 557 21.13 -0.35 6.01
N GLN A 558 20.01 0.03 6.59
CA GLN A 558 19.37 1.32 6.32
C GLN A 558 19.02 2.05 7.61
N THR A 559 18.72 3.33 7.47
CA THR A 559 18.11 4.13 8.54
C THR A 559 16.59 4.11 8.37
N ILE A 560 15.85 3.78 9.43
CA ILE A 560 14.40 3.75 9.43
C ILE A 560 13.85 5.16 9.26
N ASP A 561 12.92 5.32 8.33
CA ASP A 561 12.32 6.62 8.03
C ASP A 561 11.77 7.34 9.27
N PHE A 562 11.93 8.65 9.30
CA PHE A 562 11.55 9.56 10.40
C PHE A 562 12.32 9.33 11.71
N THR A 563 13.35 8.50 11.70
CA THR A 563 14.22 8.22 12.86
C THR A 563 15.69 8.19 12.46
N ASP A 564 16.58 8.13 13.44
CA ASP A 564 18.01 7.81 13.27
C ASP A 564 18.32 6.32 13.58
N ILE A 565 17.28 5.50 13.70
CA ILE A 565 17.41 4.06 14.05
C ILE A 565 18.00 3.30 12.86
N SER A 566 19.10 2.60 13.10
CA SER A 566 19.65 1.65 12.13
C SER A 566 18.83 0.36 12.11
N ALA A 567 18.64 -0.19 10.93
CA ALA A 567 18.00 -1.50 10.73
C ALA A 567 18.80 -2.35 9.74
N LEU A 568 18.94 -3.63 10.02
CA LEU A 568 19.33 -4.60 9.01
C LEU A 568 18.07 -5.01 8.24
N CYS A 569 18.10 -4.74 6.96
CA CYS A 569 16.97 -4.96 6.08
C CYS A 569 17.26 -6.08 5.07
N PHE A 570 16.21 -6.75 4.64
CA PHE A 570 16.24 -7.49 3.39
C PHE A 570 15.11 -7.03 2.47
N THR A 571 15.38 -7.08 1.18
CA THR A 571 14.38 -6.91 0.13
C THR A 571 14.50 -8.07 -0.84
N ALA A 572 13.41 -8.77 -1.10
CA ALA A 572 13.45 -10.02 -1.84
C ALA A 572 12.24 -10.20 -2.76
N LEU A 573 12.46 -10.91 -3.85
CA LEU A 573 11.48 -11.12 -4.91
C LEU A 573 11.28 -12.62 -5.18
N SER A 574 10.03 -13.04 -5.32
CA SER A 574 9.69 -14.36 -5.83
C SER A 574 9.84 -14.37 -7.36
N SER A 575 11.06 -14.63 -7.85
CA SER A 575 11.42 -14.57 -9.28
C SER A 575 11.37 -15.92 -9.97
N SER A 576 11.61 -17.02 -9.26
CA SER A 576 11.80 -18.37 -9.83
C SER A 576 10.65 -19.32 -9.57
N ASN A 577 9.92 -19.17 -8.47
CA ASN A 577 8.78 -20.00 -8.12
C ASN A 577 7.58 -19.19 -7.65
N GLY A 578 6.46 -19.84 -7.41
CA GLY A 578 5.23 -19.22 -6.98
C GLY A 578 4.08 -19.45 -7.97
N TYR A 579 2.88 -19.05 -7.55
CA TYR A 579 1.68 -19.18 -8.37
C TYR A 579 1.56 -18.08 -9.39
N VAL A 580 1.03 -18.46 -10.56
CA VAL A 580 0.60 -17.55 -11.62
C VAL A 580 -0.90 -17.72 -11.78
N SER A 581 -1.69 -16.85 -11.18
CA SER A 581 -3.14 -16.85 -11.33
C SER A 581 -3.73 -15.45 -11.12
N THR A 582 -4.93 -15.24 -11.63
CA THR A 582 -5.63 -13.96 -11.52
C THR A 582 -6.03 -13.59 -10.10
N SER A 583 -6.22 -14.57 -9.22
CA SER A 583 -6.72 -14.37 -7.85
C SER A 583 -5.67 -14.63 -6.77
N ASN A 584 -4.58 -15.31 -7.10
CA ASN A 584 -3.59 -15.74 -6.11
C ASN A 584 -2.15 -15.67 -6.66
N GLN A 585 -1.80 -14.56 -7.29
CA GLN A 585 -0.47 -14.35 -7.83
C GLN A 585 0.56 -14.20 -6.71
N THR A 586 1.59 -15.05 -6.70
CA THR A 586 2.70 -14.99 -5.77
C THR A 586 4.07 -14.97 -6.46
N ARG A 587 4.17 -15.34 -7.73
CA ARG A 587 5.37 -15.14 -8.53
C ARG A 587 5.44 -13.68 -8.99
N GLY A 588 6.58 -13.03 -8.81
CA GLY A 588 6.74 -11.58 -9.00
C GLY A 588 6.30 -10.75 -7.79
N LEU A 589 6.10 -11.39 -6.63
CA LEU A 589 5.80 -10.73 -5.38
C LEU A 589 7.10 -10.27 -4.71
N GLN A 590 7.12 -9.04 -4.20
CA GLN A 590 8.23 -8.51 -3.41
C GLN A 590 7.87 -8.47 -1.93
N VAL A 591 8.86 -8.72 -1.08
CA VAL A 591 8.76 -8.60 0.38
C VAL A 591 9.90 -7.76 0.92
N TRP A 592 9.60 -6.98 1.95
CA TRP A 592 10.56 -6.18 2.71
C TRP A 592 10.63 -6.68 4.15
N GLY A 593 11.82 -6.94 4.64
CA GLY A 593 12.07 -7.22 6.04
C GLY A 593 12.92 -6.14 6.69
N SER A 594 12.61 -5.77 7.91
CA SER A 594 13.37 -4.79 8.69
C SER A 594 13.57 -5.24 10.12
N LYS A 595 14.83 -5.40 10.52
CA LYS A 595 15.27 -5.70 11.89
C LYS A 595 15.92 -4.45 12.47
N ALA A 596 15.12 -3.67 13.21
CA ALA A 596 15.62 -2.49 13.92
C ALA A 596 16.62 -2.85 15.03
N ASP A 597 17.54 -1.95 15.34
CA ASP A 597 18.38 -2.05 16.54
C ASP A 597 17.52 -2.32 17.78
N ALA A 598 17.90 -3.31 18.57
CA ALA A 598 17.05 -3.81 19.65
C ALA A 598 16.80 -2.76 20.74
N LYS A 599 17.84 -2.03 21.17
CA LYS A 599 17.68 -1.00 22.21
C LYS A 599 16.84 0.16 21.72
N ALA A 600 17.06 0.58 20.48
CA ALA A 600 16.28 1.64 19.85
C ALA A 600 14.82 1.23 19.66
N ALA A 601 14.53 0.01 19.23
CA ALA A 601 13.17 -0.51 19.08
C ALA A 601 12.42 -0.59 20.42
N ILE A 602 13.09 -1.06 21.48
CA ILE A 602 12.54 -1.08 22.84
C ILE A 602 12.23 0.34 23.31
N LYS A 603 13.17 1.27 23.15
CA LYS A 603 12.96 2.67 23.53
C LYS A 603 11.85 3.34 22.71
N TYR A 604 11.82 3.11 21.40
CA TYR A 604 10.77 3.63 20.53
C TYR A 604 9.38 3.11 20.95
N THR A 605 9.28 1.79 21.22
CA THR A 605 8.06 1.18 21.73
C THR A 605 7.63 1.83 23.03
N LEU A 606 8.54 1.96 24.01
CA LEU A 606 8.27 2.61 25.28
C LEU A 606 7.75 4.04 25.12
N ASP A 607 8.36 4.83 24.24
CA ASP A 607 7.99 6.23 24.02
C ASP A 607 6.60 6.38 23.35
N LYS A 608 6.10 5.33 22.68
CA LYS A 608 4.76 5.30 22.11
C LYS A 608 3.71 4.75 23.08
N VAL A 609 4.12 4.24 24.27
CA VAL A 609 3.18 3.84 25.30
C VAL A 609 2.63 5.09 25.99
N SER A 610 1.33 5.28 25.87
CA SER A 610 0.59 6.32 26.59
C SER A 610 -0.59 5.68 27.29
N LEU A 611 -0.58 5.68 28.62
CA LEU A 611 -1.68 5.20 29.44
C LEU A 611 -2.19 6.31 30.35
N SER A 612 -3.51 6.43 30.43
CA SER A 612 -4.14 7.34 31.40
C SER A 612 -3.93 6.82 32.81
N THR A 613 -3.53 7.69 33.73
CA THR A 613 -3.42 7.34 35.17
C THR A 613 -4.76 7.11 35.84
N LYS A 614 -5.85 7.58 35.23
CA LYS A 614 -7.23 7.33 35.64
C LYS A 614 -8.04 6.81 34.45
N VAL A 615 -8.77 5.75 34.67
CA VAL A 615 -9.62 5.12 33.65
C VAL A 615 -10.98 4.79 34.22
N ASN A 616 -12.02 4.93 33.39
CA ASN A 616 -13.41 4.65 33.74
C ASN A 616 -14.11 3.73 32.74
N SER A 617 -13.38 3.21 31.77
CA SER A 617 -13.79 2.23 30.77
C SER A 617 -12.62 1.34 30.44
N ASP A 618 -12.89 0.16 29.84
CA ASP A 618 -11.84 -0.72 29.32
C ASP A 618 -10.85 0.06 28.45
N ILE A 619 -9.58 -0.29 28.57
CA ILE A 619 -8.50 0.36 27.83
C ILE A 619 -7.89 -0.58 26.80
N THR A 620 -7.54 -0.05 25.65
CA THR A 620 -6.72 -0.76 24.68
C THR A 620 -5.26 -0.58 25.05
N LEU A 621 -4.59 -1.66 25.40
CA LEU A 621 -3.18 -1.65 25.76
C LEU A 621 -2.32 -1.53 24.48
N PRO A 622 -1.30 -0.64 24.46
CA PRO A 622 -0.40 -0.50 23.34
C PRO A 622 0.31 -1.80 22.97
N ALA A 623 0.45 -2.04 21.67
CA ALA A 623 1.26 -3.13 21.12
C ALA A 623 2.72 -2.68 20.90
N GLY A 624 3.62 -3.66 20.75
CA GLY A 624 5.00 -3.42 20.39
C GLY A 624 5.16 -2.78 19.01
N LYS A 625 6.29 -2.12 18.81
CA LYS A 625 6.67 -1.43 17.58
C LYS A 625 8.05 -1.86 17.12
N LEU A 626 8.35 -1.71 15.83
CA LEU A 626 9.65 -2.02 15.24
C LEU A 626 10.11 -3.47 15.49
N GLY A 627 9.15 -4.41 15.53
CA GLY A 627 9.40 -5.81 15.80
C GLY A 627 9.65 -6.14 17.28
N ALA A 628 9.59 -5.17 18.19
CA ALA A 628 9.55 -5.45 19.63
C ALA A 628 8.19 -5.99 20.05
N THR A 629 8.13 -6.89 20.99
CA THR A 629 6.90 -7.36 21.65
C THR A 629 6.69 -6.63 22.97
N ILE A 630 5.44 -6.47 23.36
CA ILE A 630 5.07 -5.95 24.68
C ILE A 630 4.06 -6.89 25.35
N GLU A 631 4.38 -7.34 26.53
CA GLU A 631 3.54 -8.14 27.39
C GLU A 631 3.09 -7.29 28.58
N TRP A 632 1.81 -7.33 28.89
CA TRP A 632 1.23 -6.56 29.97
C TRP A 632 0.88 -7.46 31.14
N THR A 633 1.24 -7.03 32.35
CA THR A 633 0.87 -7.72 33.59
C THR A 633 0.27 -6.73 34.58
N SER A 634 -0.89 -7.03 35.10
CA SER A 634 -1.54 -6.26 36.17
C SER A 634 -1.16 -6.76 37.56
N SER A 635 -0.75 -5.88 38.43
CA SER A 635 -0.52 -6.24 39.84
C SER A 635 -1.81 -6.60 40.60
N ASN A 636 -2.97 -6.18 40.05
CA ASN A 636 -4.28 -6.52 40.61
C ASN A 636 -5.31 -6.79 39.49
N PRO A 637 -5.36 -8.02 38.94
CA PRO A 637 -6.31 -8.35 37.87
C PRO A 637 -7.79 -8.25 38.29
N ASN A 638 -8.09 -8.21 39.58
CA ASN A 638 -9.46 -7.98 40.09
C ASN A 638 -9.89 -6.50 40.00
N VAL A 639 -8.96 -5.59 39.65
CA VAL A 639 -9.26 -4.17 39.37
C VAL A 639 -9.20 -3.93 37.85
N LEU A 640 -8.11 -4.34 37.17
CA LEU A 640 -7.91 -4.21 35.75
C LEU A 640 -7.12 -5.42 35.27
N THR A 641 -7.63 -6.12 34.23
CA THR A 641 -6.97 -7.35 33.75
C THR A 641 -5.72 -7.03 32.91
N ASN A 642 -4.93 -8.08 32.60
CA ASN A 642 -3.76 -7.96 31.69
C ASN A 642 -4.13 -7.51 30.28
N GLU A 643 -5.40 -7.66 29.88
CA GLU A 643 -5.95 -7.21 28.58
C GLU A 643 -6.57 -5.82 28.64
N GLY A 644 -6.47 -5.14 29.82
CA GLY A 644 -7.01 -3.78 29.99
C GLY A 644 -8.51 -3.72 30.26
N LYS A 645 -9.15 -4.83 30.69
CA LYS A 645 -10.57 -4.85 31.08
C LYS A 645 -10.77 -4.45 32.53
N ILE A 646 -11.69 -3.54 32.79
CA ILE A 646 -12.05 -3.12 34.13
C ILE A 646 -12.90 -4.22 34.79
N VAL A 647 -12.53 -4.61 36.01
CA VAL A 647 -13.24 -5.57 36.86
C VAL A 647 -13.90 -4.86 38.03
N SER A 648 -13.17 -3.96 38.70
CA SER A 648 -13.70 -3.18 39.82
C SER A 648 -12.94 -1.86 39.98
N ASN A 649 -13.51 -0.94 40.78
CA ASN A 649 -12.80 0.27 41.16
C ASN A 649 -11.60 -0.04 42.06
N GLY A 650 -10.52 0.70 41.91
CA GLY A 650 -9.34 0.56 42.72
C GLY A 650 -8.05 1.03 42.03
N GLN A 651 -6.96 0.67 42.63
CA GLN A 651 -5.62 0.98 42.10
C GLN A 651 -4.93 -0.32 41.67
N THR A 652 -4.23 -0.25 40.54
CA THR A 652 -3.36 -1.32 40.06
C THR A 652 -2.13 -0.72 39.40
N THR A 653 -1.08 -1.51 39.24
CA THR A 653 0.08 -1.20 38.42
C THR A 653 0.06 -2.13 37.20
N LEU A 654 0.07 -1.57 36.01
CA LEU A 654 0.32 -2.32 34.78
C LEU A 654 1.81 -2.29 34.48
N THR A 655 2.44 -3.44 34.45
CA THR A 655 3.84 -3.59 34.06
C THR A 655 3.92 -3.96 32.58
N ALA A 656 4.57 -3.11 31.80
CA ALA A 656 4.93 -3.40 30.42
C ALA A 656 6.28 -4.15 30.40
N THR A 657 6.32 -5.36 29.88
CA THR A 657 7.55 -6.10 29.61
C THR A 657 7.80 -6.06 28.10
N ILE A 658 8.79 -5.28 27.67
CA ILE A 658 9.14 -5.06 26.27
C ILE A 658 10.35 -5.93 25.93
N ARG A 659 10.27 -6.72 24.85
CA ARG A 659 11.34 -7.65 24.43
C ARG A 659 11.70 -7.45 22.97
N LYS A 660 12.99 -7.58 22.64
CA LYS A 660 13.53 -7.57 21.26
C LYS A 660 14.89 -8.24 21.22
N ASP A 661 15.06 -9.25 20.38
CA ASP A 661 16.35 -9.90 20.06
C ASP A 661 17.20 -10.22 21.31
N GLY A 662 16.60 -10.85 22.35
CA GLY A 662 17.28 -11.22 23.59
C GLY A 662 17.52 -10.08 24.58
N TYR A 663 16.98 -8.91 24.34
CA TYR A 663 16.93 -7.81 25.32
C TYR A 663 15.53 -7.68 25.92
N VAL A 664 15.45 -7.31 27.20
CA VAL A 664 14.20 -7.05 27.89
C VAL A 664 14.28 -5.78 28.75
N TYR A 665 13.21 -5.01 28.72
CA TYR A 665 13.03 -3.83 29.57
C TYR A 665 11.63 -3.84 30.16
N THR A 666 11.49 -3.41 31.43
CA THR A 666 10.20 -3.35 32.12
C THR A 666 9.90 -1.94 32.57
N LYS A 667 8.61 -1.54 32.48
CA LYS A 667 8.12 -0.25 32.96
C LYS A 667 6.78 -0.38 33.62
N ASP A 668 6.68 0.21 34.81
CA ASP A 668 5.44 0.25 35.58
C ASP A 668 4.64 1.51 35.29
N PHE A 669 3.32 1.33 35.19
CA PHE A 669 2.32 2.38 35.00
C PHE A 669 1.24 2.24 36.08
N ALA A 670 1.19 3.21 36.99
CA ALA A 670 0.14 3.26 37.99
C ALA A 670 -1.18 3.68 37.37
N VAL A 671 -2.24 2.90 37.56
CA VAL A 671 -3.57 3.14 37.01
C VAL A 671 -4.59 3.11 38.14
N THR A 672 -5.41 4.13 38.21
CA THR A 672 -6.61 4.17 39.10
C THR A 672 -7.85 3.93 38.25
N VAL A 673 -8.56 2.87 38.53
CA VAL A 673 -9.90 2.62 37.99
C VAL A 673 -10.91 3.33 38.85
N ASP A 674 -11.56 4.36 38.31
CA ASP A 674 -12.56 5.20 38.97
C ASP A 674 -13.81 5.28 38.09
N GLY A 675 -14.32 4.15 37.72
CA GLY A 675 -15.50 3.96 36.89
C GLY A 675 -16.46 3.01 37.52
N GLU A 676 -17.73 3.09 37.18
CA GLU A 676 -18.63 1.99 37.42
C GLU A 676 -18.12 0.80 36.62
N ALA A 677 -17.97 -0.39 37.26
CA ALA A 677 -17.64 -1.60 36.52
C ALA A 677 -18.64 -1.78 35.39
N THR A 678 -18.15 -2.16 34.20
CA THR A 678 -19.04 -2.40 33.06
C THR A 678 -20.14 -3.36 33.46
N PRO A 679 -21.41 -2.94 33.55
CA PRO A 679 -22.47 -3.79 34.00
C PRO A 679 -22.69 -4.95 33.03
N THR A 680 -22.79 -6.18 33.54
CA THR A 680 -23.19 -7.34 32.76
C THR A 680 -24.63 -7.67 33.07
N TYR A 681 -25.46 -7.70 32.06
CA TYR A 681 -26.89 -8.05 32.17
C TYR A 681 -27.16 -9.40 31.56
N PHE A 682 -28.15 -10.07 32.12
CA PHE A 682 -28.62 -11.39 31.69
C PHE A 682 -30.10 -11.25 31.26
N PRO A 683 -30.34 -10.81 30.01
CA PRO A 683 -31.69 -10.57 29.55
C PRO A 683 -32.48 -11.86 29.44
N GLU A 684 -33.76 -11.80 29.80
CA GLU A 684 -34.74 -12.84 29.56
C GLU A 684 -35.89 -12.27 28.73
N CYS A 685 -36.22 -12.95 27.63
CA CYS A 685 -37.26 -12.53 26.70
C CYS A 685 -37.73 -13.71 25.84
N GLY A 686 -39.01 -13.70 25.49
CA GLY A 686 -39.61 -14.73 24.63
C GLY A 686 -40.38 -15.82 25.42
N ALA A 687 -41.13 -16.63 24.71
CA ALA A 687 -41.83 -17.79 25.24
C ALA A 687 -40.95 -19.03 25.13
N LYS A 688 -40.89 -19.83 26.22
CA LYS A 688 -40.07 -21.07 26.24
C LYS A 688 -40.59 -22.19 25.32
N ASP A 689 -41.83 -22.06 24.87
CA ASP A 689 -42.45 -22.94 23.86
C ASP A 689 -42.33 -22.36 22.43
N PHE A 690 -41.64 -21.22 22.29
CA PHE A 690 -41.43 -20.49 21.03
C PHE A 690 -42.72 -20.03 20.34
N SER A 691 -43.81 -19.87 21.08
CA SER A 691 -45.12 -19.45 20.55
C SER A 691 -45.24 -17.94 20.31
N ASN A 692 -44.21 -17.14 20.71
CA ASN A 692 -44.24 -15.71 20.61
C ASN A 692 -43.99 -15.24 19.16
N GLY A 693 -44.87 -14.39 18.66
CA GLY A 693 -44.65 -13.65 17.41
C GLY A 693 -43.83 -12.40 17.64
N TRP A 694 -43.49 -11.74 16.51
CA TRP A 694 -42.76 -10.47 16.50
C TRP A 694 -43.48 -9.40 17.29
N TRP A 695 -42.74 -8.60 18.09
CA TRP A 695 -43.23 -7.51 18.91
C TRP A 695 -44.25 -7.90 20.01
N GLN A 696 -44.21 -9.13 20.49
CA GLN A 696 -45.09 -9.62 21.53
C GLN A 696 -44.40 -9.76 22.89
N THR A 697 -43.08 -9.93 22.91
CA THR A 697 -42.31 -10.15 24.14
C THR A 697 -41.09 -9.22 24.15
N PHE A 698 -40.78 -8.70 25.34
CA PHE A 698 -39.70 -7.73 25.53
C PHE A 698 -38.87 -8.07 26.78
N SER A 699 -37.55 -7.87 26.69
CA SER A 699 -36.72 -7.92 27.88
C SER A 699 -36.97 -6.72 28.80
N PRO A 700 -36.44 -6.72 30.03
CA PRO A 700 -36.24 -5.48 30.78
C PRO A 700 -35.46 -4.43 29.93
N THR A 701 -35.61 -3.14 30.26
CA THR A 701 -34.89 -2.07 29.65
C THR A 701 -33.56 -1.81 30.36
N TYR A 702 -32.53 -1.45 29.56
CA TYR A 702 -31.19 -1.17 30.06
C TYR A 702 -30.77 0.20 29.59
N THR A 703 -30.30 1.05 30.46
CA THR A 703 -29.83 2.40 30.07
C THR A 703 -28.34 2.39 29.81
N LEU A 704 -27.96 2.83 28.61
CA LEU A 704 -26.56 3.02 28.21
C LEU A 704 -26.27 4.51 28.05
N LYS A 705 -25.37 5.04 28.88
CA LYS A 705 -24.95 6.46 28.85
C LYS A 705 -23.86 6.67 27.79
N ALA A 706 -23.81 7.87 27.23
CA ALA A 706 -22.70 8.27 26.33
C ALA A 706 -21.35 8.23 27.09
N GLY A 707 -20.33 7.67 26.47
CA GLY A 707 -19.03 7.42 27.09
C GLY A 707 -18.95 6.15 27.93
N SER A 708 -20.00 5.29 27.94
CA SER A 708 -19.99 4.05 28.69
C SER A 708 -20.31 2.82 27.84
N GLN A 709 -20.13 1.65 28.43
CA GLN A 709 -20.47 0.35 27.83
C GLN A 709 -21.23 -0.53 28.81
N CYS A 710 -21.90 -1.55 28.27
CA CYS A 710 -22.52 -2.63 29.03
C CYS A 710 -22.35 -3.96 28.30
N ASN A 711 -22.40 -5.04 29.04
CA ASN A 711 -22.37 -6.39 28.49
C ASN A 711 -23.74 -7.06 28.65
N PHE A 712 -24.08 -7.87 27.65
CA PHE A 712 -25.21 -8.78 27.72
C PHE A 712 -24.72 -10.22 27.55
N LYS A 713 -25.21 -11.13 28.37
CA LYS A 713 -24.86 -12.53 28.24
C LYS A 713 -26.11 -13.39 28.44
N PHE A 714 -26.40 -14.24 27.44
CA PHE A 714 -27.59 -15.07 27.45
C PHE A 714 -27.44 -16.27 26.54
N TYR A 715 -28.20 -17.31 26.80
CA TYR A 715 -28.42 -18.41 25.89
C TYR A 715 -29.62 -18.09 24.99
N ASN A 716 -29.49 -18.43 23.71
CA ASN A 716 -30.54 -18.24 22.72
C ASN A 716 -31.09 -19.58 22.27
N TYR A 717 -32.42 -19.72 22.32
CA TYR A 717 -33.14 -20.90 21.87
C TYR A 717 -34.14 -20.52 20.81
N THR A 718 -34.16 -21.27 19.72
CA THR A 718 -35.07 -21.01 18.62
C THR A 718 -35.40 -22.28 17.84
N LYS A 719 -36.63 -22.36 17.34
CA LYS A 719 -37.09 -23.36 16.37
C LYS A 719 -37.63 -22.67 15.12
N GLY A 720 -37.25 -21.40 14.92
CA GLY A 720 -37.73 -20.59 13.82
C GLY A 720 -37.38 -21.19 12.46
N GLU A 721 -38.31 -21.12 11.51
CA GLU A 721 -38.11 -21.57 10.14
C GLU A 721 -37.31 -20.55 9.34
N GLN A 722 -37.33 -19.29 9.76
CA GLN A 722 -36.64 -18.17 9.12
C GLN A 722 -35.46 -17.68 9.97
N ASN A 723 -34.45 -17.06 9.33
CA ASN A 723 -33.26 -16.56 10.03
C ASN A 723 -33.59 -15.44 11.03
N TRP A 724 -34.63 -14.63 10.78
CA TRP A 724 -35.02 -13.54 11.68
C TRP A 724 -35.84 -13.99 12.88
N GLN A 725 -36.32 -15.23 12.91
CA GLN A 725 -37.02 -15.82 14.03
C GLN A 725 -36.02 -16.18 15.14
N ASN A 726 -35.55 -15.15 15.79
CA ASN A 726 -34.48 -15.17 16.78
C ASN A 726 -34.58 -13.91 17.65
N TRP A 727 -33.47 -13.39 18.15
CA TRP A 727 -33.41 -12.16 18.90
C TRP A 727 -33.09 -10.91 18.03
N ALA A 728 -33.58 -9.76 18.50
CA ALA A 728 -33.19 -8.45 18.04
C ALA A 728 -32.91 -7.52 19.22
N LEU A 729 -31.88 -6.68 19.12
CA LEU A 729 -31.55 -5.62 20.06
C LEU A 729 -32.02 -4.26 19.50
N TYR A 730 -32.83 -3.58 20.28
CA TYR A 730 -33.32 -2.24 19.95
C TYR A 730 -32.64 -1.17 20.80
N GLY A 731 -32.35 -0.03 20.18
CA GLY A 731 -31.88 1.20 20.84
C GLY A 731 -32.81 2.37 20.53
N CYS A 732 -33.31 3.05 21.57
CA CYS A 732 -34.27 4.12 21.43
C CYS A 732 -34.11 5.20 22.53
N LYS A 733 -34.85 6.31 22.40
CA LYS A 733 -34.90 7.36 23.42
C LYS A 733 -35.62 6.89 24.68
N SER A 734 -36.74 6.24 24.53
CA SER A 734 -37.48 5.60 25.62
C SER A 734 -38.37 4.47 25.12
N PHE A 735 -38.65 3.50 26.00
CA PHE A 735 -39.50 2.37 25.69
C PHE A 735 -40.44 2.08 26.89
N SER A 736 -41.70 1.84 26.62
CA SER A 736 -42.70 1.43 27.63
C SER A 736 -43.82 0.64 26.98
N ASN A 737 -44.12 -0.56 27.50
CA ASN A 737 -45.25 -1.40 27.10
C ASN A 737 -45.38 -1.55 25.55
N GLY A 738 -44.28 -1.87 24.86
CA GLY A 738 -44.28 -2.07 23.42
C GLY A 738 -44.22 -0.79 22.57
N ASN A 739 -44.19 0.40 23.20
CA ASN A 739 -44.15 1.68 22.52
C ASN A 739 -42.75 2.28 22.60
N ILE A 740 -42.17 2.58 21.43
CA ILE A 740 -40.89 3.29 21.26
C ILE A 740 -41.13 4.77 21.06
N THR A 741 -40.35 5.61 21.77
CA THR A 741 -40.19 7.01 21.41
C THR A 741 -38.83 7.22 20.80
N THR A 742 -38.74 7.65 19.55
CA THR A 742 -37.53 7.85 18.77
C THR A 742 -36.64 6.59 18.75
N GLU A 743 -36.86 5.74 17.77
CA GLU A 743 -36.00 4.59 17.47
C GLU A 743 -34.69 5.07 16.84
N TYR A 744 -33.57 4.54 17.32
CA TYR A 744 -32.25 4.83 16.78
C TYR A 744 -31.74 3.68 15.91
N PHE A 745 -32.01 2.45 16.32
CA PHE A 745 -31.70 1.22 15.59
C PHE A 745 -32.50 0.02 16.13
N GLY A 746 -32.63 -0.99 15.27
CA GLY A 746 -33.23 -2.27 15.62
C GLY A 746 -32.45 -3.40 14.93
N VAL A 747 -31.35 -3.87 15.56
CA VAL A 747 -30.45 -4.83 14.94
C VAL A 747 -30.83 -6.26 15.31
N ARG A 748 -31.05 -7.11 14.29
CA ARG A 748 -31.39 -8.53 14.41
C ARG A 748 -30.14 -9.40 14.35
N CYS A 749 -30.19 -10.57 14.93
CA CYS A 749 -29.07 -11.51 14.92
C CYS A 749 -28.68 -12.00 13.52
N ASP A 750 -29.58 -11.93 12.52
CA ASP A 750 -29.39 -12.36 11.15
C ASP A 750 -28.79 -11.28 10.23
N ASN A 751 -27.96 -10.41 10.78
CA ASN A 751 -27.18 -9.40 10.04
C ASN A 751 -28.06 -8.33 9.37
N TRP A 752 -29.12 -7.86 10.05
CA TRP A 752 -30.09 -6.92 9.51
C TRP A 752 -30.45 -5.82 10.52
N ASP A 753 -30.54 -4.58 10.06
CA ASP A 753 -31.03 -3.43 10.84
C ASP A 753 -32.45 -3.09 10.37
N ASN A 754 -33.46 -3.36 11.20
CA ASN A 754 -34.87 -3.10 10.91
C ASN A 754 -35.18 -1.62 10.68
N THR A 755 -34.45 -0.72 11.37
CA THR A 755 -34.66 0.74 11.25
C THR A 755 -34.26 1.25 9.87
N THR A 756 -33.24 0.68 9.27
CA THR A 756 -32.77 1.07 7.92
C THR A 756 -33.32 0.17 6.83
N GLY A 757 -33.87 -1.00 7.19
CA GLY A 757 -34.32 -2.01 6.24
C GLY A 757 -33.18 -2.58 5.40
N SER A 758 -31.96 -2.66 5.98
CA SER A 758 -30.75 -3.11 5.29
C SER A 758 -29.76 -3.77 6.26
N ASN A 759 -28.69 -4.34 5.73
CA ASN A 759 -27.55 -4.84 6.52
C ASN A 759 -26.48 -3.77 6.77
N THR A 760 -26.75 -2.51 6.52
CA THR A 760 -25.81 -1.41 6.70
C THR A 760 -25.37 -1.33 8.17
N GLY A 761 -24.06 -1.38 8.39
CA GLY A 761 -23.46 -1.37 9.74
C GLY A 761 -23.35 -2.74 10.39
N CYS A 762 -23.93 -3.80 9.81
CA CYS A 762 -23.85 -5.17 10.30
C CYS A 762 -22.72 -5.94 9.61
N SER A 763 -22.01 -6.79 10.36
CA SER A 763 -20.99 -7.70 9.84
C SER A 763 -20.90 -8.96 10.69
N SER A 764 -20.89 -10.13 10.05
CA SER A 764 -20.77 -11.43 10.74
C SER A 764 -19.97 -12.42 9.90
N ASN A 765 -19.42 -13.44 10.56
CA ASN A 765 -18.74 -14.56 9.92
C ASN A 765 -19.55 -15.87 10.00
N TYR A 766 -20.88 -15.78 10.02
CA TYR A 766 -21.78 -16.93 10.11
C TYR A 766 -21.62 -17.90 8.95
N ASN A 767 -21.83 -19.19 9.25
CA ASN A 767 -22.15 -20.16 8.23
C ASN A 767 -23.67 -20.14 7.98
N TRP A 768 -24.11 -19.56 6.88
CA TRP A 768 -25.53 -19.38 6.58
C TRP A 768 -26.27 -20.69 6.29
N ASP A 769 -25.59 -21.76 5.90
CA ASP A 769 -26.20 -23.07 5.67
C ASP A 769 -26.62 -23.74 6.96
N THR A 770 -25.89 -23.46 8.06
CA THR A 770 -26.16 -24.04 9.40
C THR A 770 -26.72 -23.01 10.39
N PHE A 771 -26.88 -21.75 9.98
CA PHE A 771 -27.24 -20.63 10.85
C PHE A 771 -28.38 -20.93 11.82
N LYS A 772 -29.49 -21.51 11.34
CA LYS A 772 -30.68 -21.81 12.16
C LYS A 772 -30.36 -22.81 13.27
N SER A 773 -29.65 -23.88 12.96
CA SER A 773 -29.24 -24.90 13.94
C SER A 773 -28.14 -24.41 14.90
N ASP A 774 -27.26 -23.55 14.40
CA ASP A 774 -26.13 -22.97 15.16
C ASP A 774 -26.64 -21.96 16.20
N MET A 775 -27.70 -21.23 15.90
CA MET A 775 -28.28 -20.27 16.84
C MET A 775 -29.05 -20.94 17.97
N ASP A 776 -29.62 -22.14 17.76
CA ASP A 776 -30.36 -22.87 18.80
C ASP A 776 -29.42 -23.41 19.88
N GLY A 777 -29.62 -22.98 21.11
CA GLY A 777 -28.79 -23.32 22.28
C GLY A 777 -27.44 -22.62 22.32
N SER A 778 -27.22 -21.57 21.48
CA SER A 778 -25.98 -20.81 21.48
C SER A 778 -25.86 -19.87 22.67
N LEU A 779 -24.64 -19.68 23.16
CA LEU A 779 -24.29 -18.66 24.14
C LEU A 779 -23.88 -17.38 23.41
N VAL A 780 -24.58 -16.29 23.71
CA VAL A 780 -24.26 -14.94 23.22
C VAL A 780 -23.56 -14.15 24.32
N ASP A 781 -22.37 -13.68 24.07
CA ASP A 781 -21.59 -12.74 24.89
C ASP A 781 -21.41 -11.47 24.10
N MET A 782 -22.08 -10.37 24.49
CA MET A 782 -22.25 -9.17 23.73
C MET A 782 -21.80 -7.95 24.53
N THR A 783 -20.96 -7.11 23.93
CA THR A 783 -20.60 -5.78 24.44
C THR A 783 -21.30 -4.72 23.59
N CYS A 784 -21.96 -3.77 24.25
CA CYS A 784 -22.55 -2.58 23.65
C CYS A 784 -21.91 -1.33 24.22
N SER A 785 -21.51 -0.38 23.36
CA SER A 785 -20.94 0.91 23.78
C SER A 785 -21.60 2.08 23.06
N LEU A 786 -21.66 3.23 23.72
CA LEU A 786 -22.13 4.49 23.15
C LEU A 786 -21.06 5.57 23.35
N GLY A 787 -20.42 5.97 22.26
CA GLY A 787 -19.42 7.04 22.30
C GLY A 787 -20.05 8.42 22.54
N THR A 788 -19.30 9.35 23.13
CA THR A 788 -19.72 10.75 23.29
C THR A 788 -19.93 11.47 21.96
N ASN A 789 -19.39 10.93 20.88
CA ASN A 789 -19.61 11.37 19.49
C ASN A 789 -20.93 10.85 18.89
N GLY A 790 -21.71 10.05 19.66
CA GLY A 790 -22.97 9.45 19.21
C GLY A 790 -22.81 8.16 18.41
N VAL A 791 -21.63 7.57 18.37
CA VAL A 791 -21.43 6.27 17.72
C VAL A 791 -21.82 5.15 18.69
N PHE A 792 -22.79 4.33 18.31
CA PHE A 792 -23.13 3.08 18.98
C PHE A 792 -22.37 1.93 18.29
N GLU A 793 -21.76 1.07 19.08
CA GLU A 793 -21.11 -0.15 18.60
C GLU A 793 -21.57 -1.36 19.44
N MET A 794 -21.88 -2.46 18.76
CA MET A 794 -22.20 -3.76 19.35
C MET A 794 -21.18 -4.78 18.80
N LYS A 795 -20.64 -5.58 19.69
CA LYS A 795 -19.81 -6.74 19.33
C LYS A 795 -20.29 -7.95 20.11
N ALA A 796 -20.72 -8.98 19.42
CA ALA A 796 -21.16 -10.24 20.01
C ALA A 796 -20.25 -11.39 19.58
N THR A 797 -19.89 -12.22 20.56
CA THR A 797 -19.29 -13.54 20.35
C THR A 797 -20.40 -14.57 20.60
N ILE A 798 -20.67 -15.41 19.61
CA ILE A 798 -21.75 -16.42 19.68
C ILE A 798 -21.09 -17.78 19.61
N THR A 799 -21.19 -18.51 20.72
CA THR A 799 -20.66 -19.89 20.85
C THR A 799 -21.82 -20.86 20.70
N THR A 800 -21.79 -21.65 19.63
CA THR A 800 -22.84 -22.66 19.39
C THR A 800 -22.78 -23.79 20.44
N LYS A 801 -23.84 -24.57 20.58
CA LYS A 801 -23.87 -25.76 21.45
C LYS A 801 -22.82 -26.83 21.08
N THR A 802 -22.26 -26.75 19.86
CA THR A 802 -21.17 -27.61 19.37
C THR A 802 -19.78 -27.02 19.56
N GLY A 803 -19.67 -25.80 20.10
CA GLY A 803 -18.40 -25.11 20.38
C GLY A 803 -17.87 -24.27 19.22
N THR A 804 -18.58 -24.17 18.10
CA THR A 804 -18.21 -23.24 17.00
C THR A 804 -18.41 -21.82 17.49
N VAL A 805 -17.45 -20.93 17.20
CA VAL A 805 -17.48 -19.53 17.62
C VAL A 805 -17.68 -18.62 16.40
N TYR A 806 -18.71 -17.81 16.48
CA TYR A 806 -19.00 -16.75 15.52
C TYR A 806 -18.83 -15.38 16.15
N THR A 807 -18.55 -14.38 15.30
CA THR A 807 -18.53 -12.97 15.68
C THR A 807 -19.61 -12.22 14.92
N TYR A 808 -20.29 -11.32 15.62
CA TYR A 808 -21.25 -10.41 15.01
C TYR A 808 -21.01 -9.00 15.52
N THR A 809 -20.87 -8.04 14.61
CA THR A 809 -20.65 -6.63 14.93
C THR A 809 -21.71 -5.76 14.27
N TYR A 810 -22.07 -4.68 14.96
CA TYR A 810 -22.95 -3.64 14.42
C TYR A 810 -22.44 -2.27 14.83
N LYS A 811 -22.50 -1.32 13.90
CA LYS A 811 -22.07 0.06 14.14
C LYS A 811 -23.08 1.05 13.55
N LYS A 812 -23.48 2.05 14.35
CA LYS A 812 -24.44 3.09 13.97
C LYS A 812 -24.03 4.45 14.52
N THR A 813 -23.99 5.45 13.64
CA THR A 813 -23.87 6.85 14.09
C THR A 813 -25.26 7.41 14.36
N ILE A 814 -25.54 7.80 15.61
CA ILE A 814 -26.77 8.47 16.04
C ILE A 814 -26.50 9.96 15.95
N SER A 815 -26.98 10.62 14.90
CA SER A 815 -26.71 12.04 14.62
C SER A 815 -27.19 12.99 15.73
N ALA A 816 -28.23 12.60 16.47
CA ALA A 816 -28.75 13.35 17.61
C ALA A 816 -27.79 13.38 18.83
N ARG A 817 -26.74 12.55 18.84
CA ARG A 817 -25.77 12.40 19.94
C ARG A 817 -26.43 12.39 21.34
N PRO A 818 -27.32 11.43 21.63
CA PRO A 818 -28.04 11.40 22.89
C PRO A 818 -27.08 11.18 24.08
N ALA A 819 -27.36 11.81 25.22
CA ALA A 819 -26.59 11.60 26.44
C ALA A 819 -26.75 10.15 27.00
N GLN A 820 -27.83 9.49 26.64
CA GLN A 820 -28.09 8.08 26.92
C GLN A 820 -29.11 7.50 25.95
N ILE A 821 -29.10 6.18 25.81
CA ILE A 821 -30.09 5.42 25.05
C ILE A 821 -30.66 4.30 25.94
N VAL A 822 -31.87 3.85 25.61
CA VAL A 822 -32.51 2.71 26.22
C VAL A 822 -32.35 1.52 25.28
N LEU A 823 -31.80 0.41 25.80
CA LEU A 823 -31.63 -0.87 25.10
C LEU A 823 -32.66 -1.88 25.62
N PHE A 824 -33.17 -2.74 24.75
CA PHE A 824 -34.00 -3.89 25.12
C PHE A 824 -33.98 -4.93 24.00
N PHE A 825 -34.32 -6.17 24.35
CA PHE A 825 -34.40 -7.25 23.37
C PHE A 825 -35.85 -7.58 23.04
N VAL A 826 -36.03 -8.02 21.80
CA VAL A 826 -37.28 -8.57 21.26
C VAL A 826 -36.97 -9.95 20.69
N THR A 827 -37.86 -10.91 20.79
CA THR A 827 -37.68 -12.22 20.16
C THR A 827 -38.91 -12.58 19.32
N GLU A 828 -38.68 -13.40 18.29
CA GLU A 828 -39.74 -14.02 17.49
C GLU A 828 -39.46 -15.50 17.35
N ALA A 829 -40.43 -16.36 17.69
CA ALA A 829 -40.29 -17.81 17.72
C ALA A 829 -39.00 -18.28 18.40
N ALA A 830 -38.61 -17.57 19.47
CA ALA A 830 -37.36 -17.74 20.17
C ALA A 830 -37.47 -17.31 21.64
N TYR A 831 -36.58 -17.86 22.47
CA TYR A 831 -36.43 -17.50 23.88
C TYR A 831 -34.94 -17.18 24.13
N ILE A 832 -34.66 -16.09 24.81
CA ILE A 832 -33.35 -15.83 25.38
C ILE A 832 -33.41 -15.80 26.89
N GLY A 833 -32.39 -16.34 27.57
CA GLY A 833 -32.35 -16.38 29.03
C GLY A 833 -31.02 -16.85 29.61
N PRO A 834 -30.91 -16.88 30.95
CA PRO A 834 -29.65 -17.16 31.63
C PRO A 834 -29.29 -18.65 31.68
N ASP A 835 -30.25 -19.57 31.43
CA ASP A 835 -30.06 -20.99 31.64
C ASP A 835 -29.59 -21.69 30.36
N GLY A 836 -28.51 -22.45 30.44
CA GLY A 836 -27.90 -23.16 29.33
C GLY A 836 -28.45 -24.57 29.11
N PRO A 837 -28.14 -25.20 27.95
CA PRO A 837 -28.72 -26.51 27.57
C PRO A 837 -28.26 -27.67 28.43
N ASN A 838 -27.16 -27.58 29.17
CA ASN A 838 -26.61 -28.63 30.03
C ASN A 838 -26.78 -28.30 31.52
N GLY A 839 -27.66 -27.37 31.88
CA GLY A 839 -27.89 -26.93 33.25
C GLY A 839 -26.96 -25.83 33.74
N GLU A 840 -26.18 -25.21 32.85
CA GLU A 840 -25.41 -24.02 33.17
C GLU A 840 -26.38 -22.87 33.48
N SER A 841 -25.98 -21.94 34.37
CA SER A 841 -26.78 -20.75 34.64
C SER A 841 -25.87 -19.56 34.78
N LEU A 842 -26.05 -18.55 33.90
CA LEU A 842 -25.26 -17.31 33.87
C LEU A 842 -25.58 -16.46 35.12
N GLY A 843 -24.55 -15.76 35.62
CA GLY A 843 -24.69 -14.90 36.80
C GLY A 843 -24.69 -15.64 38.14
N ILE A 844 -24.42 -16.93 38.16
CA ILE A 844 -24.31 -17.75 39.39
C ILE A 844 -22.85 -18.20 39.53
N GLU A 845 -22.12 -17.63 40.49
CA GLU A 845 -20.87 -18.22 40.96
C GLU A 845 -21.23 -19.18 42.12
N GLU A 846 -21.03 -20.48 41.91
CA GLU A 846 -21.13 -21.46 42.97
C GLU A 846 -19.86 -21.40 43.84
N VAL A 847 -19.90 -20.63 44.92
CA VAL A 847 -18.82 -20.64 45.94
C VAL A 847 -19.15 -21.71 46.97
N GLN A 848 -18.45 -22.83 46.96
CA GLN A 848 -18.46 -23.77 48.06
C GLN A 848 -17.71 -23.17 49.24
N VAL A 849 -18.43 -22.70 50.24
CA VAL A 849 -17.82 -22.24 51.48
C VAL A 849 -17.83 -23.40 52.46
N ASP A 850 -16.66 -23.89 52.84
CA ASP A 850 -16.49 -24.82 53.94
C ASP A 850 -16.95 -24.14 55.26
N SER A 851 -17.89 -24.76 55.96
CA SER A 851 -18.59 -24.20 57.13
C SER A 851 -17.67 -23.93 58.34
N SER A 852 -16.36 -24.18 58.19
CA SER A 852 -15.39 -24.06 59.33
C SER A 852 -14.63 -22.72 59.34
N ASN A 853 -14.75 -21.87 58.29
CA ASN A 853 -14.07 -20.58 58.24
C ASN A 853 -15.08 -19.41 58.06
N HIS A 854 -15.50 -18.79 59.16
CA HIS A 854 -16.22 -17.52 59.12
C HIS A 854 -15.25 -16.34 59.00
N PRO A 855 -15.24 -15.60 57.90
CA PRO A 855 -14.61 -14.27 57.90
C PRO A 855 -15.61 -13.26 58.45
N ASN A 856 -15.17 -12.56 59.49
CA ASN A 856 -15.81 -11.34 59.97
C ASN A 856 -15.60 -10.23 58.92
N HIS A 857 -16.56 -10.09 58.01
CA HIS A 857 -16.60 -8.95 57.11
C HIS A 857 -18.02 -8.48 56.84
N SER A 858 -18.18 -7.14 56.81
CA SER A 858 -19.39 -6.34 56.66
C SER A 858 -20.09 -6.50 55.30
N ASN A 859 -20.25 -7.74 54.81
CA ASN A 859 -20.98 -8.01 53.57
C ASN A 859 -22.48 -8.06 53.85
N LEU A 860 -23.25 -7.27 53.08
CA LEU A 860 -24.71 -7.32 53.16
C LEU A 860 -25.16 -8.61 52.48
N ILE A 861 -25.85 -9.48 53.30
CA ILE A 861 -26.40 -10.75 52.86
C ILE A 861 -27.92 -10.57 52.68
N PHE A 862 -28.45 -11.03 51.55
CA PHE A 862 -29.87 -11.00 51.24
C PHE A 862 -30.41 -12.42 50.95
N ALA A 863 -31.65 -12.66 51.29
CA ALA A 863 -32.42 -13.80 50.80
C ALA A 863 -32.81 -13.60 49.33
N PRO A 864 -33.20 -14.65 48.59
CA PRO A 864 -33.63 -14.55 47.19
C PRO A 864 -34.82 -13.59 46.95
N ASP A 865 -35.62 -13.36 47.99
CA ASP A 865 -36.77 -12.45 48.02
C ASP A 865 -36.37 -10.96 48.26
N GLY A 866 -35.06 -10.67 48.33
CA GLY A 866 -34.51 -9.34 48.57
C GLY A 866 -34.45 -8.91 50.04
N ARG A 867 -34.86 -9.73 50.99
CA ARG A 867 -34.83 -9.43 52.39
C ARG A 867 -33.39 -9.54 52.94
N ARG A 868 -32.92 -8.54 53.63
CA ARG A 868 -31.61 -8.55 54.28
C ARG A 868 -31.53 -9.59 55.37
N LEU A 869 -30.45 -10.37 55.37
CA LEU A 869 -30.18 -11.40 56.39
C LEU A 869 -29.03 -10.93 57.33
N ASN A 870 -29.09 -11.36 58.57
CA ASN A 870 -28.05 -11.07 59.57
C ASN A 870 -26.89 -12.11 59.54
N GLY A 871 -26.90 -13.03 58.61
CA GLY A 871 -25.90 -14.06 58.37
C GLY A 871 -26.36 -15.03 57.28
N PHE A 872 -25.49 -15.94 56.87
CA PHE A 872 -25.82 -16.99 55.91
C PHE A 872 -26.90 -17.95 56.47
N GLN A 873 -27.88 -18.25 55.64
CA GLN A 873 -28.89 -19.28 55.91
C GLN A 873 -28.70 -20.46 54.98
N LYS A 874 -29.09 -21.68 55.45
CA LYS A 874 -29.13 -22.85 54.59
C LYS A 874 -30.00 -22.57 53.36
N GLY A 875 -29.49 -22.88 52.18
CA GLY A 875 -30.09 -22.54 50.88
C GLY A 875 -29.44 -21.35 50.19
N ILE A 876 -30.19 -20.63 49.38
CA ILE A 876 -29.67 -19.53 48.55
C ILE A 876 -29.55 -18.24 49.36
N ASN A 877 -28.36 -17.63 49.32
CA ASN A 877 -28.07 -16.31 49.87
C ASN A 877 -27.52 -15.41 48.76
N ILE A 878 -27.81 -14.13 48.80
CA ILE A 878 -27.26 -13.16 47.84
C ILE A 878 -26.30 -12.22 48.60
N VAL A 879 -25.03 -12.22 48.23
CA VAL A 879 -23.99 -11.41 48.85
C VAL A 879 -23.33 -10.58 47.77
N ASN A 880 -23.40 -9.27 47.89
CA ASN A 880 -22.85 -8.34 46.91
C ASN A 880 -23.33 -8.63 45.48
N GLY A 881 -24.61 -9.00 45.32
CA GLY A 881 -25.21 -9.35 44.03
C GLY A 881 -24.86 -10.75 43.51
N LYS A 882 -24.08 -11.54 44.24
CA LYS A 882 -23.71 -12.92 43.89
C LYS A 882 -24.56 -13.91 44.70
N LYS A 883 -25.02 -14.98 44.08
CA LYS A 883 -25.76 -16.07 44.67
C LYS A 883 -24.79 -17.05 45.36
N ILE A 884 -24.92 -17.24 46.64
CA ILE A 884 -24.16 -18.22 47.45
C ILE A 884 -25.11 -19.29 47.97
N ILE A 885 -24.81 -20.58 47.77
CA ILE A 885 -25.59 -21.69 48.29
C ILE A 885 -24.88 -22.25 49.50
N ILE A 886 -25.56 -22.21 50.66
CA ILE A 886 -25.11 -22.85 51.91
C ILE A 886 -25.85 -24.17 52.03
N ARG A 887 -25.14 -25.28 52.05
CA ARG A 887 -25.69 -26.63 52.16
C ARG A 887 -25.95 -27.05 53.60
#